data_6fbf3b2c7d5c5e4cc80b30bc3f7a1885
#
_entry.id   6fbf3b2c7d5c5e4cc80b30bc3f7a1885
#
_cell.length_a   1.000
_cell.length_b   1.000
_cell.length_c   1.000
_cell.angle_alpha   90.00
_cell.angle_beta   90.00
_cell.angle_gamma   90.00
#
_symmetry.space_group_name_H-M   'P 1'
#
loop_
_entity.id
_entity.type
_entity.pdbx_description
1 polymer ?
#
loop_
_entity_poly.entity_id
_entity_poly.type
_entity_poly.pdbx_seq_one_letter_code
_entity_poly.pdbx_strand_id
1 'polypeptide(L)'
;MLRRVLALICVAGAVCSAQDTEADRSALRTDLEPALSFEAAPSGDMPGGWTGGPAGTIFAETKIVHGGKGSVRIERNSSSGNEFSTVTKSIPIDFSGTTIEFRGFLRTEDVSGFAGLWAREDGEEPGLAFDNMQNRQLKGTTNWASYSIKLPLAAEARKLFFGILVVGTGKAWGDDLELLVDGKPVWELARTKTPETTVIDRDHQFDHGSGIVVTQLNSVQIENLATIGRVWGFLKYYHPKVTAGERHWDYDLFRILPSIVDAPDRASANASLVRWIDALGPIAACNPCAKLDSKDLTFGPDLEWIKDQQGIGSDLSRRLRSIYNNRASGLQFYVSMAPGIGNPIFKHELGYLQIKLPDAGFQLLALYRFWNIFEYWSPYRDIVGEDWNRVLKEYIPRVVLATTSGDYERELMAMIAKAHDGHANLWSALNARPPVGPCQIPVNVRFIENSPVVTAINSSTSDSAAPLKVGDVITALDGAPAVELIEKWKPYYATSNDAARMRDITHDMTRGACGDAKVGVRRDNAELALTVERVASPPHDLVAHDLNGSTFRLLSKDVAYLKLSSVKADDVPHYLHDADGTRGLVIDIRNYPSQFVVFALGSHLVNVETGFARFTGGDLSNPGAFHWISAESLPPETPHYPGKVVVLVDETSMSQAEYTAMAFRGAHAIVVGSTTSGADGNVSPFQLPGGLQTMISGIGVFYPDKTPTQRLGIKPDVEVRPTVAGIRAGRDEVLEEAVRQILGSNVSSEEIEKITKR
;
A
#
# COMPACT_ATOMS: atom_id res chain seq x y z
N MET A 1 -12.78 -66.89 -6.81
CA MET A 1 -13.15 -66.00 -5.69
C MET A 1 -12.46 -64.66 -5.73
N LEU A 2 -11.25 -64.54 -6.29
CA LEU A 2 -10.53 -63.22 -6.27
C LEU A 2 -11.09 -62.14 -7.24
N ARG A 3 -11.77 -62.53 -8.33
CA ARG A 3 -12.31 -61.55 -9.30
C ARG A 3 -13.65 -60.88 -8.88
N ARG A 4 -14.35 -61.44 -7.88
CA ARG A 4 -15.61 -60.84 -7.37
C ARG A 4 -15.35 -59.85 -6.22
N VAL A 5 -14.21 -59.89 -5.53
CA VAL A 5 -13.85 -58.96 -4.47
C VAL A 5 -13.32 -57.66 -5.03
N LEU A 6 -12.60 -57.69 -6.18
CA LEU A 6 -12.12 -56.43 -6.82
C LEU A 6 -13.27 -55.60 -7.44
N ALA A 7 -14.34 -56.27 -7.92
CA ALA A 7 -15.49 -55.51 -8.48
C ALA A 7 -16.34 -54.81 -7.41
N LEU A 8 -16.34 -55.31 -6.16
CA LEU A 8 -17.06 -54.68 -5.05
C LEU A 8 -16.34 -53.46 -4.48
N ILE A 9 -15.01 -53.47 -4.49
CA ILE A 9 -14.21 -52.34 -4.00
C ILE A 9 -14.29 -51.15 -4.97
N CYS A 10 -14.31 -51.40 -6.29
CA CYS A 10 -14.50 -50.33 -7.30
C CYS A 10 -15.88 -49.69 -7.28
N VAL A 11 -16.94 -50.45 -6.97
CA VAL A 11 -18.31 -49.92 -6.87
C VAL A 11 -18.51 -49.12 -5.59
N ALA A 12 -17.90 -49.52 -4.46
CA ALA A 12 -17.96 -48.76 -3.22
C ALA A 12 -17.18 -47.41 -3.31
N GLY A 13 -16.02 -47.39 -4.01
CA GLY A 13 -15.28 -46.16 -4.24
C GLY A 13 -15.95 -45.16 -5.18
N ALA A 14 -16.69 -45.67 -6.21
CA ALA A 14 -17.44 -44.79 -7.10
C ALA A 14 -18.73 -44.23 -6.47
N VAL A 15 -19.35 -44.97 -5.55
CA VAL A 15 -20.52 -44.48 -4.80
C VAL A 15 -20.14 -43.44 -3.74
N CYS A 16 -18.99 -43.58 -3.04
CA CYS A 16 -18.52 -42.56 -2.12
C CYS A 16 -18.15 -41.25 -2.84
N SER A 17 -17.44 -41.33 -3.98
CA SER A 17 -17.09 -40.12 -4.74
C SER A 17 -18.31 -39.40 -5.35
N ALA A 18 -19.39 -40.14 -5.71
CA ALA A 18 -20.61 -39.53 -6.24
C ALA A 18 -21.50 -38.91 -5.13
N GLN A 19 -21.47 -39.47 -3.92
CA GLN A 19 -22.20 -38.89 -2.79
C GLN A 19 -21.53 -37.63 -2.26
N ASP A 20 -20.19 -37.55 -2.19
CA ASP A 20 -19.44 -36.37 -1.75
C ASP A 20 -19.64 -35.21 -2.73
N THR A 21 -19.67 -35.46 -4.04
CA THR A 21 -19.91 -34.40 -5.06
C THR A 21 -21.36 -33.87 -5.06
N GLU A 22 -22.33 -34.67 -4.69
CA GLU A 22 -23.74 -34.23 -4.59
C GLU A 22 -24.01 -33.44 -3.30
N ALA A 23 -23.37 -33.80 -2.21
CA ALA A 23 -23.37 -33.02 -0.95
C ALA A 23 -22.75 -31.66 -1.12
N ASP A 24 -21.57 -31.56 -1.78
CA ASP A 24 -20.88 -30.31 -2.05
C ASP A 24 -21.67 -29.37 -2.98
N ARG A 25 -22.31 -29.90 -4.00
CA ARG A 25 -23.23 -29.15 -4.88
C ARG A 25 -24.44 -28.60 -4.12
N SER A 26 -25.01 -29.40 -3.24
CA SER A 26 -26.17 -29.02 -2.41
C SER A 26 -25.75 -27.92 -1.42
N ALA A 27 -24.57 -28.01 -0.82
CA ALA A 27 -24.04 -27.00 0.10
C ALA A 27 -23.79 -25.66 -0.60
N LEU A 28 -23.14 -25.67 -1.78
CA LEU A 28 -22.91 -24.45 -2.56
C LEU A 28 -24.21 -23.81 -3.03
N ARG A 29 -25.16 -24.58 -3.48
CA ARG A 29 -26.49 -24.09 -3.85
C ARG A 29 -27.20 -23.45 -2.67
N THR A 30 -27.15 -24.08 -1.50
CA THR A 30 -27.78 -23.58 -0.26
C THR A 30 -27.18 -22.25 0.20
N ASP A 31 -25.89 -22.02 -0.05
CA ASP A 31 -25.24 -20.73 0.26
C ASP A 31 -25.47 -19.67 -0.82
N LEU A 32 -25.30 -20.03 -2.10
CA LEU A 32 -25.29 -19.05 -3.19
C LEU A 32 -26.68 -18.64 -3.67
N GLU A 33 -27.63 -19.55 -3.82
CA GLU A 33 -28.94 -19.25 -4.39
C GLU A 33 -29.70 -18.19 -3.57
N PRO A 34 -29.80 -18.28 -2.22
CA PRO A 34 -30.41 -17.23 -1.41
C PRO A 34 -29.58 -15.93 -1.34
N ALA A 35 -28.26 -16.02 -1.47
CA ALA A 35 -27.43 -14.83 -1.47
C ALA A 35 -27.54 -14.07 -2.80
N LEU A 36 -27.54 -14.74 -3.94
CA LEU A 36 -27.64 -14.13 -5.27
C LEU A 36 -29.02 -13.53 -5.53
N SER A 37 -30.08 -14.12 -4.98
CA SER A 37 -31.45 -13.57 -5.01
C SER A 37 -31.73 -12.57 -3.89
N PHE A 38 -30.76 -12.29 -3.00
CA PHE A 38 -30.89 -11.44 -1.81
C PHE A 38 -32.01 -11.86 -0.84
N GLU A 39 -32.43 -13.10 -0.88
CA GLU A 39 -33.46 -13.68 0.03
C GLU A 39 -32.83 -14.23 1.33
N ALA A 40 -31.51 -14.26 1.45
CA ALA A 40 -30.82 -14.63 2.68
C ALA A 40 -31.03 -13.56 3.78
N ALA A 41 -31.27 -14.01 5.01
CA ALA A 41 -31.46 -13.10 6.13
C ALA A 41 -30.29 -12.13 6.28
N PRO A 42 -30.55 -10.82 6.42
CA PRO A 42 -29.47 -9.82 6.55
C PRO A 42 -28.70 -10.00 7.85
N SER A 43 -27.40 -9.62 7.82
CA SER A 43 -26.54 -9.50 9.01
C SER A 43 -26.34 -8.01 9.30
N GLY A 44 -27.15 -7.46 10.18
CA GLY A 44 -27.24 -6.01 10.35
C GLY A 44 -27.83 -5.33 9.10
N ASP A 45 -27.16 -4.29 8.63
CA ASP A 45 -27.56 -3.60 7.39
C ASP A 45 -27.13 -4.34 6.11
N MET A 46 -26.18 -5.26 6.21
CA MET A 46 -25.61 -5.99 5.07
C MET A 46 -26.50 -7.16 4.64
N PRO A 47 -26.74 -7.39 3.33
CA PRO A 47 -27.39 -8.61 2.86
C PRO A 47 -26.65 -9.87 3.31
N GLY A 48 -27.42 -10.91 3.70
CA GLY A 48 -26.87 -12.17 4.18
C GLY A 48 -25.94 -12.85 3.17
N GLY A 49 -24.79 -13.30 3.63
CA GLY A 49 -23.77 -13.97 2.79
C GLY A 49 -22.91 -13.06 1.93
N TRP A 50 -23.04 -11.74 2.04
CA TRP A 50 -22.24 -10.73 1.35
C TRP A 50 -21.30 -10.00 2.31
N THR A 51 -20.25 -9.40 1.75
CA THR A 51 -19.33 -8.47 2.42
C THR A 51 -19.26 -7.19 1.61
N GLY A 52 -18.68 -6.12 2.14
CA GLY A 52 -18.51 -4.89 1.36
C GLY A 52 -18.20 -3.66 2.21
N GLY A 53 -18.13 -2.52 1.57
CA GLY A 53 -17.80 -1.27 2.22
C GLY A 53 -17.74 -0.08 1.26
N PRO A 54 -17.54 1.13 1.79
CA PRO A 54 -17.39 1.49 3.20
C PRO A 54 -18.64 1.22 4.06
N ALA A 55 -18.46 1.11 5.37
CA ALA A 55 -19.58 0.96 6.31
C ALA A 55 -20.62 2.10 6.16
N GLY A 56 -21.90 1.77 6.27
CA GLY A 56 -22.98 2.74 6.13
C GLY A 56 -23.33 3.12 4.67
N THR A 57 -22.78 2.40 3.68
CA THR A 57 -23.11 2.64 2.27
C THR A 57 -23.84 1.45 1.60
N ILE A 58 -23.98 0.32 2.27
CA ILE A 58 -24.60 -0.90 1.72
C ILE A 58 -25.71 -1.33 2.65
N PHE A 59 -26.87 -1.63 2.09
CA PHE A 59 -28.09 -1.94 2.84
C PHE A 59 -28.84 -3.10 2.21
N ALA A 60 -29.36 -4.00 3.03
CA ALA A 60 -30.43 -4.92 2.64
C ALA A 60 -31.71 -4.10 2.40
N GLU A 61 -32.35 -4.29 1.26
CA GLU A 61 -33.52 -3.53 0.83
C GLU A 61 -34.72 -4.47 0.63
N THR A 62 -35.90 -4.04 1.07
CA THR A 62 -37.14 -4.83 0.97
C THR A 62 -38.30 -4.11 0.29
N LYS A 63 -38.10 -2.81 -0.03
CA LYS A 63 -39.15 -1.97 -0.65
C LYS A 63 -38.98 -1.83 -2.15
N ILE A 64 -37.74 -1.78 -2.60
CA ILE A 64 -37.39 -1.63 -4.02
C ILE A 64 -36.69 -2.92 -4.44
N VAL A 65 -37.43 -3.87 -4.93
CA VAL A 65 -36.97 -5.18 -5.37
C VAL A 65 -37.33 -5.39 -6.85
N HIS A 66 -36.59 -6.21 -7.56
CA HIS A 66 -36.91 -6.67 -8.90
C HIS A 66 -37.76 -7.95 -8.82
N GLY A 67 -37.32 -8.93 -8.03
CA GLY A 67 -38.01 -10.17 -7.74
C GLY A 67 -38.07 -10.46 -6.23
N GLY A 68 -38.81 -11.47 -5.82
CA GLY A 68 -38.81 -11.94 -4.43
C GLY A 68 -39.20 -10.89 -3.39
N LYS A 69 -38.45 -10.84 -2.27
CA LYS A 69 -38.69 -9.96 -1.10
C LYS A 69 -37.49 -9.12 -0.72
N GLY A 70 -36.34 -9.36 -1.30
CA GLY A 70 -35.07 -8.71 -0.96
C GLY A 70 -34.29 -8.22 -2.17
N SER A 71 -33.54 -7.17 -2.02
CA SER A 71 -32.51 -6.69 -2.94
C SER A 71 -31.37 -6.07 -2.16
N VAL A 72 -30.28 -5.68 -2.81
CA VAL A 72 -29.25 -4.86 -2.20
C VAL A 72 -29.36 -3.42 -2.67
N ARG A 73 -29.15 -2.47 -1.77
CA ARG A 73 -29.01 -1.05 -2.07
C ARG A 73 -27.63 -0.56 -1.69
N ILE A 74 -26.95 0.08 -2.63
CA ILE A 74 -25.71 0.85 -2.37
C ILE A 74 -26.09 2.33 -2.49
N GLU A 75 -25.83 3.11 -1.45
CA GLU A 75 -26.14 4.55 -1.39
C GLU A 75 -24.89 5.32 -1.00
N ARG A 76 -24.53 6.29 -1.84
CA ARG A 76 -23.36 7.13 -1.66
C ARG A 76 -23.69 8.60 -1.74
N ASN A 77 -23.04 9.38 -0.88
CA ASN A 77 -23.08 10.85 -0.89
C ASN A 77 -21.65 11.41 -0.79
N SER A 78 -21.49 12.72 -0.78
CA SER A 78 -20.19 13.38 -0.70
C SER A 78 -19.37 13.06 0.56
N SER A 79 -20.00 12.52 1.61
CA SER A 79 -19.34 12.12 2.86
C SER A 79 -19.03 10.62 2.96
N SER A 80 -19.31 9.85 1.92
CA SER A 80 -19.22 8.36 1.97
C SER A 80 -17.81 7.78 2.02
N GLY A 81 -16.76 8.62 2.04
CA GLY A 81 -15.36 8.15 2.00
C GLY A 81 -15.08 7.37 0.72
N ASN A 82 -13.87 7.00 0.41
CA ASN A 82 -13.42 6.25 -0.76
C ASN A 82 -14.07 6.70 -2.09
N GLU A 83 -13.51 6.38 -3.23
CA GLU A 83 -14.07 6.73 -4.55
C GLU A 83 -15.29 5.88 -4.91
N PHE A 84 -15.42 4.69 -4.33
CA PHE A 84 -16.52 3.76 -4.64
C PHE A 84 -17.00 2.99 -3.40
N SER A 85 -18.19 2.39 -3.52
CA SER A 85 -18.70 1.38 -2.59
C SER A 85 -19.02 0.10 -3.36
N THR A 86 -18.79 -1.05 -2.73
CA THR A 86 -19.06 -2.34 -3.34
C THR A 86 -19.65 -3.33 -2.35
N VAL A 87 -20.61 -4.12 -2.81
CA VAL A 87 -21.03 -5.36 -2.19
C VAL A 87 -20.34 -6.51 -2.92
N THR A 88 -19.72 -7.43 -2.18
CA THR A 88 -18.81 -8.44 -2.71
C THR A 88 -19.11 -9.82 -2.15
N LYS A 89 -19.07 -10.82 -3.00
CA LYS A 89 -19.01 -12.24 -2.62
C LYS A 89 -17.84 -12.91 -3.31
N SER A 90 -17.31 -13.98 -2.72
CA SER A 90 -16.28 -14.78 -3.36
C SER A 90 -16.55 -16.26 -3.21
N ILE A 91 -16.13 -17.03 -4.22
CA ILE A 91 -16.19 -18.50 -4.22
C ILE A 91 -14.86 -19.09 -4.71
N PRO A 92 -14.49 -20.31 -4.28
CA PRO A 92 -13.38 -21.02 -4.90
C PRO A 92 -13.73 -21.44 -6.33
N ILE A 93 -12.75 -21.42 -7.24
CA ILE A 93 -12.83 -21.98 -8.57
C ILE A 93 -12.27 -23.41 -8.53
N ASP A 94 -13.11 -24.35 -8.15
CA ASP A 94 -12.84 -25.78 -8.06
C ASP A 94 -13.67 -26.61 -9.07
N PHE A 95 -14.13 -25.93 -10.10
CA PHE A 95 -14.89 -26.46 -11.23
C PHE A 95 -14.13 -26.21 -12.54
N SER A 96 -14.56 -26.85 -13.62
CA SER A 96 -14.00 -26.64 -14.96
C SER A 96 -15.00 -25.96 -15.87
N GLY A 97 -14.50 -25.18 -16.82
CA GLY A 97 -15.28 -24.46 -17.82
C GLY A 97 -14.36 -23.60 -18.70
N THR A 98 -14.96 -22.83 -19.58
CA THR A 98 -14.23 -21.91 -20.48
C THR A 98 -14.61 -20.45 -20.27
N THR A 99 -15.83 -20.19 -19.78
CA THR A 99 -16.35 -18.83 -19.63
C THR A 99 -17.21 -18.72 -18.38
N ILE A 100 -16.93 -17.72 -17.56
CA ILE A 100 -17.80 -17.30 -16.45
C ILE A 100 -18.69 -16.18 -16.94
N GLU A 101 -19.99 -16.26 -16.67
CA GLU A 101 -20.96 -15.18 -16.87
C GLU A 101 -21.59 -14.82 -15.53
N PHE A 102 -21.44 -13.58 -15.12
CA PHE A 102 -22.10 -12.98 -13.96
C PHE A 102 -23.12 -11.98 -14.46
N ARG A 103 -24.41 -12.19 -14.15
CA ARG A 103 -25.49 -11.35 -14.63
C ARG A 103 -26.54 -11.09 -13.55
N GLY A 104 -27.37 -10.06 -13.76
CA GLY A 104 -28.46 -9.73 -12.84
C GLY A 104 -29.16 -8.44 -13.24
N PHE A 105 -30.08 -7.99 -12.41
CA PHE A 105 -30.82 -6.76 -12.64
C PHE A 105 -30.26 -5.63 -11.80
N LEU A 106 -30.08 -4.47 -12.44
CA LEU A 106 -29.65 -3.24 -11.77
C LEU A 106 -30.66 -2.11 -12.05
N ARG A 107 -30.80 -1.23 -11.06
CA ARG A 107 -31.55 0.03 -11.10
C ARG A 107 -30.69 1.12 -10.47
N THR A 108 -30.75 2.36 -10.96
CA THR A 108 -29.99 3.49 -10.40
C THR A 108 -30.88 4.70 -10.14
N GLU A 109 -30.42 5.58 -9.21
CA GLU A 109 -31.03 6.87 -8.91
C GLU A 109 -29.89 7.88 -8.67
N ASP A 110 -29.84 8.93 -9.51
CA ASP A 110 -28.90 10.06 -9.43
C ASP A 110 -27.42 9.66 -9.32
N VAL A 111 -26.98 8.62 -10.02
CA VAL A 111 -25.59 8.19 -10.03
C VAL A 111 -24.73 9.15 -10.83
N SER A 112 -23.81 9.83 -10.15
CA SER A 112 -22.91 10.85 -10.75
C SER A 112 -21.74 10.25 -11.50
N GLY A 113 -21.13 9.19 -10.97
CA GLY A 113 -20.07 8.42 -11.60
C GLY A 113 -20.63 7.29 -12.44
N PHE A 114 -20.54 6.05 -11.96
CA PHE A 114 -21.23 4.91 -12.59
C PHE A 114 -21.58 3.83 -11.56
N ALA A 115 -22.57 3.00 -11.89
CA ALA A 115 -22.86 1.74 -11.21
C ALA A 115 -22.65 0.58 -12.19
N GLY A 116 -22.39 -0.62 -11.66
CA GLY A 116 -22.26 -1.82 -12.51
C GLY A 116 -22.07 -3.09 -11.70
N LEU A 117 -22.20 -4.22 -12.38
CA LEU A 117 -21.68 -5.49 -11.93
C LEU A 117 -20.16 -5.46 -12.02
N TRP A 118 -19.48 -6.27 -11.23
CA TRP A 118 -18.06 -6.51 -11.39
C TRP A 118 -17.71 -7.95 -11.05
N ALA A 119 -16.66 -8.47 -11.70
CA ALA A 119 -16.12 -9.79 -11.42
C ALA A 119 -14.62 -9.80 -11.66
N ARG A 120 -13.89 -10.60 -10.84
CA ARG A 120 -12.44 -10.77 -10.91
C ARG A 120 -12.05 -12.20 -10.59
N GLU A 121 -11.23 -12.78 -11.44
CA GLU A 121 -10.58 -14.06 -11.21
C GLU A 121 -9.19 -13.84 -10.61
N ASP A 122 -8.93 -14.51 -9.51
CA ASP A 122 -7.62 -14.55 -8.86
C ASP A 122 -7.07 -15.99 -8.90
N GLY A 123 -5.80 -16.10 -9.26
CA GLY A 123 -5.00 -17.32 -9.12
C GLY A 123 -4.09 -17.25 -7.91
N GLU A 124 -2.80 -17.57 -8.12
CA GLU A 124 -1.75 -17.20 -7.15
C GLU A 124 -1.55 -15.68 -7.12
N GLU A 125 -1.74 -15.03 -8.27
CA GLU A 125 -1.76 -13.58 -8.42
C GLU A 125 -3.21 -13.10 -8.58
N PRO A 126 -3.57 -11.91 -8.04
CA PRO A 126 -4.87 -11.33 -8.27
C PRO A 126 -5.01 -10.77 -9.69
N GLY A 127 -6.23 -10.79 -10.22
CA GLY A 127 -6.56 -10.08 -11.46
C GLY A 127 -6.20 -10.82 -12.75
N LEU A 128 -6.30 -12.15 -12.79
CA LEU A 128 -6.15 -12.93 -14.02
C LEU A 128 -7.17 -12.52 -15.11
N ALA A 129 -8.39 -12.20 -14.70
CA ALA A 129 -9.43 -11.61 -15.51
C ALA A 129 -10.25 -10.63 -14.66
N PHE A 130 -10.67 -9.51 -15.24
CA PHE A 130 -11.42 -8.47 -14.54
C PHE A 130 -12.34 -7.69 -15.50
N ASP A 131 -13.58 -7.47 -15.08
CA ASP A 131 -14.51 -6.53 -15.69
C ASP A 131 -15.37 -5.89 -14.58
N ASN A 132 -15.53 -4.58 -14.63
CA ASN A 132 -16.38 -3.81 -13.70
C ASN A 132 -17.41 -2.94 -14.42
N MET A 133 -17.71 -3.23 -15.66
CA MET A 133 -18.60 -2.46 -16.52
C MET A 133 -18.18 -0.99 -16.75
N GLN A 134 -16.95 -0.60 -16.44
CA GLN A 134 -16.49 0.77 -16.59
C GLN A 134 -16.66 1.32 -18.01
N ASN A 135 -16.61 0.46 -19.02
CA ASN A 135 -16.83 0.82 -20.43
C ASN A 135 -18.33 0.81 -20.84
N ARG A 136 -19.23 0.42 -19.94
CA ARG A 136 -20.68 0.27 -20.17
C ARG A 136 -21.46 0.94 -19.03
N GLN A 137 -21.05 2.09 -18.60
CA GLN A 137 -21.42 2.79 -17.38
C GLN A 137 -22.93 3.04 -17.24
N LEU A 138 -23.52 2.61 -16.12
CA LEU A 138 -24.86 3.04 -15.72
C LEU A 138 -24.74 4.37 -14.97
N LYS A 139 -25.25 5.45 -15.52
CA LYS A 139 -25.24 6.80 -14.94
C LYS A 139 -26.65 7.36 -14.79
N GLY A 140 -26.79 8.32 -13.87
CA GLY A 140 -28.07 8.99 -13.63
C GLY A 140 -29.11 8.05 -13.02
N THR A 141 -30.36 8.17 -13.47
CA THR A 141 -31.50 7.38 -12.98
C THR A 141 -31.99 6.43 -14.09
N THR A 142 -31.99 5.11 -13.79
CA THR A 142 -32.44 4.07 -14.69
C THR A 142 -33.44 3.15 -13.99
N ASN A 143 -34.39 2.58 -14.75
CA ASN A 143 -35.24 1.51 -14.24
C ASN A 143 -34.49 0.16 -14.23
N TRP A 144 -35.09 -0.85 -13.59
CA TRP A 144 -34.61 -2.22 -13.62
C TRP A 144 -34.32 -2.70 -15.04
N ALA A 145 -33.10 -3.13 -15.28
CA ALA A 145 -32.71 -3.75 -16.56
C ALA A 145 -31.63 -4.82 -16.28
N SER A 146 -31.58 -5.83 -17.14
CA SER A 146 -30.60 -6.92 -17.03
C SER A 146 -29.25 -6.49 -17.60
N TYR A 147 -28.18 -6.82 -16.87
CA TYR A 147 -26.79 -6.61 -17.25
C TYR A 147 -25.98 -7.88 -17.06
N SER A 148 -24.91 -8.04 -17.81
CA SER A 148 -24.02 -9.20 -17.69
C SER A 148 -22.55 -8.84 -17.91
N ILE A 149 -21.68 -9.60 -17.26
CA ILE A 149 -20.22 -9.63 -17.46
C ILE A 149 -19.84 -11.03 -17.91
N LYS A 150 -18.92 -11.15 -18.86
CA LYS A 150 -18.34 -12.43 -19.28
C LYS A 150 -16.84 -12.37 -19.18
N LEU A 151 -16.26 -13.31 -18.44
CA LEU A 151 -14.82 -13.48 -18.31
C LEU A 151 -14.39 -14.83 -18.89
N PRO A 152 -13.25 -14.92 -19.58
CA PRO A 152 -12.66 -16.21 -19.92
C PRO A 152 -12.19 -16.87 -18.60
N LEU A 153 -12.55 -18.12 -18.34
CA LEU A 153 -12.07 -18.84 -17.15
C LEU A 153 -10.62 -19.24 -17.35
N ALA A 154 -9.71 -18.57 -16.64
CA ALA A 154 -8.29 -18.86 -16.69
C ALA A 154 -7.98 -20.22 -16.04
N ALA A 155 -7.07 -20.99 -16.64
CA ALA A 155 -6.73 -22.34 -16.15
C ALA A 155 -6.12 -22.32 -14.73
N GLU A 156 -5.38 -21.26 -14.41
CA GLU A 156 -4.72 -21.01 -13.12
C GLU A 156 -5.64 -20.30 -12.11
N ALA A 157 -6.85 -19.92 -12.48
CA ALA A 157 -7.80 -19.28 -11.57
C ALA A 157 -8.19 -20.21 -10.43
N ARG A 158 -8.20 -19.69 -9.20
CA ARG A 158 -8.47 -20.40 -7.94
C ARG A 158 -9.63 -19.80 -7.17
N LYS A 159 -9.88 -18.51 -7.36
CA LYS A 159 -10.92 -17.76 -6.63
C LYS A 159 -11.59 -16.75 -7.54
N LEU A 160 -12.90 -16.68 -7.46
CA LEU A 160 -13.72 -15.69 -8.14
C LEU A 160 -14.28 -14.73 -7.11
N PHE A 161 -14.08 -13.43 -7.34
CA PHE A 161 -14.75 -12.34 -6.64
C PHE A 161 -15.76 -11.72 -7.58
N PHE A 162 -16.94 -11.38 -7.08
CA PHE A 162 -17.99 -10.75 -7.88
C PHE A 162 -18.94 -9.92 -7.01
N GLY A 163 -19.65 -9.00 -7.64
CA GLY A 163 -20.59 -8.15 -6.91
C GLY A 163 -21.11 -6.97 -7.70
N ILE A 164 -21.55 -5.96 -6.97
CA ILE A 164 -22.09 -4.70 -7.51
C ILE A 164 -21.26 -3.56 -6.93
N LEU A 165 -20.99 -2.53 -7.73
CA LEU A 165 -20.26 -1.34 -7.29
C LEU A 165 -20.99 -0.05 -7.71
N VAL A 166 -20.74 1.01 -6.96
CA VAL A 166 -21.11 2.40 -7.29
C VAL A 166 -19.91 3.28 -7.11
N VAL A 167 -19.55 4.01 -8.15
CA VAL A 167 -18.49 5.05 -8.16
C VAL A 167 -19.15 6.43 -8.15
N GLY A 168 -18.59 7.37 -7.40
CA GLY A 168 -19.18 8.70 -7.22
C GLY A 168 -20.32 8.70 -6.19
N THR A 169 -21.35 9.52 -6.42
CA THR A 169 -22.53 9.65 -5.55
C THR A 169 -23.80 9.10 -6.22
N GLY A 170 -24.87 8.86 -5.45
CA GLY A 170 -26.14 8.34 -5.94
C GLY A 170 -26.49 6.99 -5.31
N LYS A 171 -27.49 6.33 -5.87
CA LYS A 171 -27.99 5.03 -5.39
C LYS A 171 -28.04 4.01 -6.52
N ALA A 172 -27.71 2.76 -6.19
CA ALA A 172 -27.96 1.63 -7.07
C ALA A 172 -28.59 0.48 -6.29
N TRP A 173 -29.48 -0.22 -6.95
CA TRP A 173 -30.09 -1.45 -6.47
C TRP A 173 -29.68 -2.60 -7.37
N GLY A 174 -29.44 -3.76 -6.78
CA GLY A 174 -29.19 -4.98 -7.51
C GLY A 174 -30.01 -6.13 -6.98
N ASP A 175 -30.46 -7.00 -7.90
CA ASP A 175 -31.32 -8.10 -7.57
C ASP A 175 -31.27 -9.21 -8.63
N ASP A 176 -31.78 -10.41 -8.27
CA ASP A 176 -31.85 -11.59 -9.15
C ASP A 176 -30.51 -11.84 -9.88
N LEU A 177 -29.42 -11.92 -9.11
CA LEU A 177 -28.11 -12.20 -9.66
C LEU A 177 -27.98 -13.69 -10.02
N GLU A 178 -27.24 -13.97 -11.07
CA GLU A 178 -26.91 -15.34 -11.50
C GLU A 178 -25.41 -15.46 -11.81
N LEU A 179 -24.83 -16.57 -11.40
CA LEU A 179 -23.45 -16.92 -11.73
C LEU A 179 -23.43 -18.20 -12.53
N LEU A 180 -23.03 -18.11 -13.79
CA LEU A 180 -23.05 -19.20 -14.76
C LEU A 180 -21.62 -19.50 -15.23
N VAL A 181 -21.37 -20.77 -15.55
CA VAL A 181 -20.17 -21.23 -16.25
C VAL A 181 -20.61 -22.03 -17.46
N ASP A 182 -20.20 -21.60 -18.65
CA ASP A 182 -20.62 -22.14 -19.93
C ASP A 182 -22.17 -22.28 -20.04
N GLY A 183 -22.88 -21.28 -19.47
CA GLY A 183 -24.35 -21.19 -19.49
C GLY A 183 -25.07 -22.03 -18.44
N LYS A 184 -24.38 -22.72 -17.54
CA LYS A 184 -24.99 -23.51 -16.45
C LYS A 184 -24.76 -22.83 -15.11
N PRO A 185 -25.69 -22.84 -14.15
CA PRO A 185 -25.46 -22.37 -12.79
C PRO A 185 -24.24 -23.03 -12.18
N VAL A 186 -23.40 -22.26 -11.50
CA VAL A 186 -22.10 -22.72 -10.96
C VAL A 186 -22.26 -23.90 -10.00
N TRP A 187 -23.37 -24.01 -9.29
CA TRP A 187 -23.66 -25.12 -8.36
C TRP A 187 -24.10 -26.42 -9.07
N GLU A 188 -24.36 -26.40 -10.36
CA GLU A 188 -24.68 -27.61 -11.14
C GLU A 188 -23.44 -28.30 -11.68
N LEU A 189 -22.26 -27.63 -11.58
CA LEU A 189 -21.02 -28.18 -12.13
C LEU A 189 -20.42 -29.26 -11.22
N ALA A 190 -19.75 -30.23 -11.84
CA ALA A 190 -18.94 -31.17 -11.10
C ALA A 190 -17.71 -30.48 -10.50
N ARG A 191 -17.48 -30.68 -9.20
CA ARG A 191 -16.25 -30.26 -8.55
C ARG A 191 -15.13 -31.15 -9.05
N THR A 192 -14.20 -30.61 -9.80
CA THR A 192 -13.13 -31.34 -10.47
C THR A 192 -11.76 -31.09 -9.88
N LYS A 193 -11.66 -30.06 -9.05
CA LYS A 193 -10.46 -29.73 -8.31
C LYS A 193 -10.81 -29.71 -6.81
N THR A 194 -10.28 -30.65 -6.05
CA THR A 194 -10.19 -30.41 -4.61
C THR A 194 -9.30 -29.19 -4.46
N PRO A 195 -9.70 -28.12 -3.76
CA PRO A 195 -8.78 -27.02 -3.47
C PRO A 195 -7.51 -27.64 -2.89
N GLU A 196 -6.36 -27.35 -3.49
CA GLU A 196 -5.09 -27.77 -2.89
C GLU A 196 -5.00 -27.04 -1.54
N THR A 197 -5.45 -27.71 -0.48
CA THR A 197 -5.29 -27.19 0.87
C THR A 197 -3.82 -27.21 1.20
N THR A 198 -3.26 -26.03 1.41
CA THR A 198 -1.89 -25.86 1.87
C THR A 198 -1.75 -26.37 3.31
N VAL A 199 -0.53 -26.51 3.80
CA VAL A 199 -0.32 -26.81 5.23
C VAL A 199 -0.91 -25.69 6.11
N ILE A 200 -0.92 -24.44 5.61
CA ILE A 200 -1.52 -23.30 6.32
C ILE A 200 -3.02 -23.51 6.53
N ASP A 201 -3.73 -24.07 5.55
CA ASP A 201 -5.18 -24.30 5.63
C ASP A 201 -5.56 -25.49 6.53
N ARG A 202 -4.59 -26.32 6.94
CA ARG A 202 -4.82 -27.54 7.71
C ARG A 202 -4.33 -27.47 9.14
N ASP A 203 -3.44 -26.54 9.46
CA ASP A 203 -2.84 -26.39 10.79
C ASP A 203 -3.53 -25.25 11.54
N HIS A 204 -4.46 -25.60 12.42
CA HIS A 204 -5.30 -24.68 13.20
C HIS A 204 -4.86 -24.53 14.66
N GLN A 205 -3.65 -25.02 15.01
CA GLN A 205 -3.23 -25.12 16.42
C GLN A 205 -3.26 -23.76 17.16
N PHE A 206 -2.98 -22.66 16.46
CA PHE A 206 -2.85 -21.34 17.08
C PHE A 206 -3.82 -20.29 16.50
N ASP A 207 -4.93 -20.70 15.90
CA ASP A 207 -5.93 -19.79 15.33
C ASP A 207 -6.50 -18.79 16.34
N HIS A 208 -6.49 -19.12 17.63
CA HIS A 208 -7.05 -18.32 18.72
C HIS A 208 -6.01 -17.64 19.62
N GLY A 209 -4.72 -17.77 19.30
CA GLY A 209 -3.62 -17.22 20.07
C GLY A 209 -2.44 -18.19 20.17
N SER A 210 -1.24 -17.66 20.40
CA SER A 210 -0.03 -18.47 20.56
C SER A 210 0.07 -19.09 21.95
N GLY A 211 -0.64 -18.53 22.93
CA GLY A 211 -0.55 -18.91 24.35
C GLY A 211 0.77 -18.50 25.02
N ILE A 212 1.60 -17.73 24.35
CA ILE A 212 2.90 -17.27 24.89
C ILE A 212 2.68 -16.00 25.70
N VAL A 213 3.13 -16.03 26.96
CA VAL A 213 3.03 -14.91 27.89
C VAL A 213 4.43 -14.42 28.26
N VAL A 214 4.67 -13.13 28.03
CA VAL A 214 5.92 -12.45 28.42
C VAL A 214 5.55 -11.19 29.18
N THR A 215 5.97 -11.12 30.45
CA THR A 215 5.68 -9.96 31.32
C THR A 215 6.89 -9.08 31.56
N GLN A 216 8.07 -9.62 31.31
CA GLN A 216 9.35 -8.90 31.40
C GLN A 216 10.41 -9.62 30.56
N LEU A 217 11.43 -8.92 30.16
CA LEU A 217 12.56 -9.46 29.41
C LEU A 217 13.87 -8.96 30.00
N ASN A 218 14.82 -9.86 30.20
CA ASN A 218 16.20 -9.53 30.51
C ASN A 218 17.07 -9.49 29.23
N SER A 219 18.30 -9.05 29.35
CA SER A 219 19.21 -8.91 28.20
C SER A 219 19.51 -10.23 27.49
N VAL A 220 19.57 -11.35 28.19
CA VAL A 220 19.82 -12.67 27.60
C VAL A 220 18.60 -13.10 26.77
N GLN A 221 17.40 -12.90 27.29
CA GLN A 221 16.15 -13.22 26.57
C GLN A 221 16.00 -12.35 25.30
N ILE A 222 16.35 -11.06 25.37
CA ILE A 222 16.32 -10.18 24.19
C ILE A 222 17.30 -10.68 23.13
N GLU A 223 18.52 -11.06 23.49
CA GLU A 223 19.50 -11.63 22.56
C GLU A 223 19.02 -12.97 21.95
N ASN A 224 18.42 -13.85 22.77
CA ASN A 224 17.87 -15.12 22.29
C ASN A 224 16.71 -14.89 21.33
N LEU A 225 15.80 -13.95 21.63
CA LEU A 225 14.68 -13.56 20.77
C LEU A 225 15.14 -12.89 19.48
N ALA A 226 16.19 -12.08 19.53
CA ALA A 226 16.79 -11.51 18.32
C ALA A 226 17.42 -12.61 17.44
N THR A 227 18.07 -13.59 18.06
CA THR A 227 18.68 -14.72 17.34
C THR A 227 17.61 -15.57 16.65
N ILE A 228 16.53 -15.96 17.34
CA ILE A 228 15.46 -16.74 16.70
C ILE A 228 14.76 -15.94 15.61
N GLY A 229 14.53 -14.62 15.76
CA GLY A 229 13.93 -13.79 14.73
C GLY A 229 14.72 -13.82 13.41
N ARG A 230 16.05 -13.73 13.51
CA ARG A 230 16.97 -13.86 12.34
C ARG A 230 16.97 -15.27 11.77
N VAL A 231 17.06 -16.29 12.62
CA VAL A 231 17.04 -17.70 12.20
C VAL A 231 15.72 -18.06 11.53
N TRP A 232 14.58 -17.61 12.08
CA TRP A 232 13.24 -17.83 11.51
C TRP A 232 13.13 -17.26 10.10
N GLY A 233 13.55 -16.00 9.91
CA GLY A 233 13.52 -15.35 8.60
C GLY A 233 14.50 -16.00 7.61
N PHE A 234 15.71 -16.35 8.05
CA PHE A 234 16.65 -17.07 7.22
C PHE A 234 16.07 -18.42 6.74
N LEU A 235 15.47 -19.20 7.64
CA LEU A 235 14.85 -20.48 7.27
C LEU A 235 13.65 -20.30 6.36
N LYS A 236 12.86 -19.22 6.56
CA LYS A 236 11.70 -18.88 5.72
C LYS A 236 12.09 -18.76 4.25
N TYR A 237 13.22 -18.13 3.97
CA TYR A 237 13.64 -17.81 2.61
C TYR A 237 14.71 -18.72 2.03
N TYR A 238 15.36 -19.57 2.85
CA TYR A 238 16.47 -20.42 2.38
C TYR A 238 16.26 -21.91 2.61
N HIS A 239 15.43 -22.32 3.58
CA HIS A 239 15.27 -23.75 3.89
C HIS A 239 14.34 -24.45 2.88
N PRO A 240 14.79 -25.50 2.14
CA PRO A 240 14.01 -26.09 1.05
C PRO A 240 12.58 -26.50 1.41
N LYS A 241 12.33 -27.07 2.58
CA LYS A 241 10.99 -27.48 3.01
C LYS A 241 10.08 -26.30 3.37
N VAL A 242 10.67 -25.19 3.81
CA VAL A 242 9.92 -23.97 4.15
C VAL A 242 9.59 -23.20 2.86
N THR A 243 10.56 -23.04 1.98
CA THR A 243 10.36 -22.42 0.67
C THR A 243 9.44 -23.21 -0.25
N ALA A 244 9.28 -24.52 -0.02
CA ALA A 244 8.31 -25.38 -0.71
C ALA A 244 6.89 -25.32 -0.11
N GLY A 245 6.66 -24.60 1.02
CA GLY A 245 5.35 -24.52 1.67
C GLY A 245 4.93 -25.77 2.43
N GLU A 246 5.89 -26.64 2.81
CA GLU A 246 5.60 -27.88 3.56
C GLU A 246 5.28 -27.66 5.05
N ARG A 247 5.36 -26.40 5.52
CA ARG A 247 5.23 -26.04 6.93
C ARG A 247 4.36 -24.80 7.10
N HIS A 248 3.50 -24.78 8.15
CA HIS A 248 2.90 -23.54 8.65
C HIS A 248 3.95 -22.77 9.46
N TRP A 249 4.74 -21.92 8.77
CA TRP A 249 5.98 -21.40 9.32
C TRP A 249 5.78 -20.41 10.47
N ASP A 250 4.66 -19.68 10.47
CA ASP A 250 4.29 -18.81 11.59
C ASP A 250 3.99 -19.65 12.84
N TYR A 251 3.29 -20.78 12.69
CA TYR A 251 2.97 -21.66 13.82
C TYR A 251 4.18 -22.46 14.29
N ASP A 252 5.11 -22.79 13.40
CA ASP A 252 6.38 -23.40 13.81
C ASP A 252 7.23 -22.44 14.66
N LEU A 253 7.12 -21.11 14.48
CA LEU A 253 7.71 -20.14 15.39
C LEU A 253 7.10 -20.27 16.79
N PHE A 254 5.77 -20.35 16.91
CA PHE A 254 5.12 -20.45 18.22
C PHE A 254 5.46 -21.75 18.96
N ARG A 255 5.69 -22.84 18.23
CA ARG A 255 6.12 -24.13 18.80
C ARG A 255 7.49 -24.07 19.44
N ILE A 256 8.42 -23.32 18.90
CA ILE A 256 9.79 -23.22 19.41
C ILE A 256 9.96 -22.10 20.46
N LEU A 257 9.19 -21.02 20.39
CA LEU A 257 9.34 -19.82 21.22
C LEU A 257 9.42 -20.08 22.72
N PRO A 258 8.59 -20.98 23.35
CA PRO A 258 8.71 -21.25 24.78
C PRO A 258 10.11 -21.70 25.18
N SER A 259 10.73 -22.59 24.41
CA SER A 259 12.09 -23.09 24.71
C SER A 259 13.19 -22.03 24.54
N ILE A 260 12.91 -20.94 23.81
CA ILE A 260 13.82 -19.81 23.62
C ILE A 260 13.64 -18.79 24.75
N VAL A 261 12.39 -18.48 25.10
CA VAL A 261 12.06 -17.55 26.22
C VAL A 261 12.55 -18.09 27.55
N ASP A 262 12.40 -19.40 27.79
CA ASP A 262 12.79 -20.06 29.02
C ASP A 262 14.29 -20.47 29.10
N ALA A 263 15.03 -20.24 27.99
CA ALA A 263 16.45 -20.60 27.94
C ALA A 263 17.27 -19.76 28.94
N PRO A 264 18.03 -20.38 29.83
CA PRO A 264 18.79 -19.67 30.86
C PRO A 264 19.97 -18.86 30.29
N ASP A 265 20.44 -19.26 29.11
CA ASP A 265 21.58 -18.66 28.42
C ASP A 265 21.50 -18.83 26.89
N ARG A 266 22.40 -18.18 26.17
CA ARG A 266 22.49 -18.26 24.70
C ARG A 266 22.83 -19.66 24.19
N ALA A 267 23.64 -20.42 24.91
CA ALA A 267 24.04 -21.76 24.46
C ALA A 267 22.83 -22.72 24.50
N SER A 268 22.00 -22.64 25.52
CA SER A 268 20.76 -23.41 25.67
C SER A 268 19.74 -23.03 24.57
N ALA A 269 19.58 -21.75 24.28
CA ALA A 269 18.72 -21.26 23.20
C ALA A 269 19.22 -21.75 21.84
N ASN A 270 20.51 -21.62 21.57
CA ASN A 270 21.13 -22.10 20.32
C ASN A 270 20.98 -23.62 20.15
N ALA A 271 21.12 -24.38 21.23
CA ALA A 271 20.87 -25.83 21.19
C ALA A 271 19.41 -26.17 20.85
N SER A 272 18.46 -25.37 21.34
CA SER A 272 17.04 -25.50 20.96
C SER A 272 16.82 -25.20 19.49
N LEU A 273 17.45 -24.17 18.94
CA LEU A 273 17.40 -23.84 17.51
C LEU A 273 18.01 -24.96 16.65
N VAL A 274 19.12 -25.58 17.08
CA VAL A 274 19.71 -26.71 16.37
C VAL A 274 18.74 -27.88 16.32
N ARG A 275 18.10 -28.25 17.46
CA ARG A 275 17.09 -29.32 17.49
C ARG A 275 15.89 -29.01 16.60
N TRP A 276 15.43 -27.76 16.59
CA TRP A 276 14.34 -27.31 15.74
C TRP A 276 14.69 -27.46 14.25
N ILE A 277 15.88 -27.03 13.83
CA ILE A 277 16.36 -27.20 12.44
C ILE A 277 16.47 -28.69 12.10
N ASP A 278 17.07 -29.50 12.98
CA ASP A 278 17.22 -30.94 12.76
C ASP A 278 15.86 -31.66 12.65
N ALA A 279 14.81 -31.18 13.34
CA ALA A 279 13.44 -31.69 13.23
C ALA A 279 12.77 -31.40 11.88
N LEU A 280 13.26 -30.44 11.10
CA LEU A 280 12.81 -30.22 9.72
C LEU A 280 13.28 -31.36 8.80
N GLY A 281 14.24 -32.18 9.27
CA GLY A 281 14.77 -33.34 8.56
C GLY A 281 15.99 -33.02 7.67
N PRO A 282 16.55 -34.05 7.01
CA PRO A 282 17.74 -33.86 6.22
C PRO A 282 17.50 -32.97 4.99
N ILE A 283 18.54 -32.21 4.66
CA ILE A 283 18.56 -31.38 3.44
C ILE A 283 19.24 -32.22 2.34
N ALA A 284 18.55 -32.44 1.24
CA ALA A 284 19.13 -33.06 0.08
C ALA A 284 20.20 -32.14 -0.54
N ALA A 285 21.27 -32.74 -1.06
CA ALA A 285 22.23 -31.98 -1.85
C ALA A 285 21.55 -31.41 -3.11
N CYS A 286 21.70 -30.10 -3.30
CA CYS A 286 21.13 -29.43 -4.47
C CYS A 286 21.79 -29.87 -5.78
N ASN A 287 21.00 -30.00 -6.86
CA ASN A 287 21.51 -30.22 -8.20
C ASN A 287 20.55 -29.68 -9.28
N PRO A 288 20.85 -28.55 -9.93
CA PRO A 288 21.95 -27.62 -9.62
C PRO A 288 21.72 -26.82 -8.33
N CYS A 289 22.80 -26.39 -7.70
CA CYS A 289 22.71 -25.46 -6.56
C CYS A 289 22.51 -24.02 -7.03
N ALA A 290 21.73 -23.25 -6.29
CA ALA A 290 21.63 -21.82 -6.49
C ALA A 290 23.00 -21.16 -6.31
N LYS A 291 23.36 -20.27 -7.23
CA LYS A 291 24.60 -19.49 -7.17
C LYS A 291 24.24 -18.01 -7.13
N LEU A 292 25.00 -17.24 -6.39
CA LEU A 292 24.94 -15.78 -6.49
C LEU A 292 25.68 -15.36 -7.76
N ASP A 293 24.97 -14.74 -8.69
CA ASP A 293 25.59 -14.14 -9.86
C ASP A 293 26.19 -12.78 -9.45
N SER A 294 27.46 -12.58 -9.74
CA SER A 294 28.15 -11.29 -9.50
C SER A 294 27.87 -10.27 -10.61
N LYS A 295 27.30 -10.69 -11.74
CA LYS A 295 26.99 -9.80 -12.84
C LYS A 295 25.84 -8.87 -12.42
N ASP A 296 26.05 -7.59 -12.64
CA ASP A 296 25.09 -6.53 -12.31
C ASP A 296 24.64 -6.51 -10.82
N LEU A 297 25.37 -7.20 -9.93
CA LEU A 297 25.08 -7.23 -8.50
C LEU A 297 25.26 -5.84 -7.89
N THR A 298 24.23 -5.37 -7.21
CA THR A 298 24.26 -4.11 -6.44
C THR A 298 24.82 -4.36 -5.05
N PHE A 299 24.23 -5.32 -4.34
CA PHE A 299 24.73 -5.86 -3.07
C PHE A 299 24.22 -7.30 -2.86
N GLY A 300 24.96 -8.07 -2.08
CA GLY A 300 24.62 -9.46 -1.74
C GLY A 300 23.79 -9.56 -0.45
N PRO A 301 23.33 -10.77 -0.10
CA PRO A 301 22.62 -10.99 1.16
C PRO A 301 23.59 -10.78 2.36
N ASP A 302 23.06 -10.18 3.44
CA ASP A 302 23.82 -10.06 4.71
C ASP A 302 23.75 -11.37 5.49
N LEU A 303 24.74 -12.24 5.24
CA LEU A 303 24.83 -13.57 5.85
C LEU A 303 26.14 -13.80 6.63
N GLU A 304 26.93 -12.76 6.94
CA GLU A 304 28.15 -12.94 7.72
C GLU A 304 27.86 -13.49 9.12
N TRP A 305 26.68 -13.15 9.69
CA TRP A 305 26.28 -13.62 11.01
C TRP A 305 26.10 -15.15 11.11
N ILE A 306 25.77 -15.86 10.02
CA ILE A 306 25.68 -17.34 10.06
C ILE A 306 27.06 -17.99 10.19
N LYS A 307 28.14 -17.23 9.99
CA LYS A 307 29.52 -17.67 10.14
C LYS A 307 30.08 -17.37 11.54
N ASP A 308 29.42 -16.51 12.32
CA ASP A 308 29.85 -16.09 13.65
C ASP A 308 29.65 -17.22 14.68
N GLN A 309 30.66 -18.10 14.76
CA GLN A 309 30.62 -19.21 15.71
C GLN A 309 30.69 -18.79 17.17
N GLN A 310 31.20 -17.58 17.48
CA GLN A 310 31.24 -17.06 18.84
C GLN A 310 29.86 -16.53 19.26
N GLY A 311 29.16 -15.89 18.33
CA GLY A 311 27.82 -15.34 18.56
C GLY A 311 26.73 -16.40 18.60
N ILE A 312 26.67 -17.33 17.64
CA ILE A 312 25.58 -18.31 17.52
C ILE A 312 25.97 -19.76 17.82
N GLY A 313 27.23 -20.01 18.14
CA GLY A 313 27.76 -21.36 18.36
C GLY A 313 28.11 -22.12 17.08
N SER A 314 29.07 -23.05 17.18
CA SER A 314 29.58 -23.81 16.02
C SER A 314 28.54 -24.68 15.35
N ASP A 315 27.64 -25.30 16.15
CA ASP A 315 26.65 -26.24 15.65
C ASP A 315 25.55 -25.52 14.86
N LEU A 316 25.00 -24.43 15.37
CA LEU A 316 24.00 -23.62 14.66
C LEU A 316 24.61 -23.01 13.40
N SER A 317 25.82 -22.42 13.49
CA SER A 317 26.56 -21.90 12.32
C SER A 317 26.72 -22.95 11.21
N ARG A 318 27.08 -24.20 11.59
CA ARG A 318 27.24 -25.29 10.63
C ARG A 318 25.92 -25.64 9.92
N ARG A 319 24.78 -25.70 10.68
CA ARG A 319 23.45 -25.99 10.10
C ARG A 319 23.03 -24.89 9.13
N LEU A 320 23.12 -23.63 9.53
CA LEU A 320 22.72 -22.50 8.67
C LEU A 320 23.55 -22.43 7.40
N ARG A 321 24.89 -22.64 7.49
CA ARG A 321 25.75 -22.71 6.30
C ARG A 321 25.42 -23.89 5.39
N SER A 322 25.07 -25.05 5.97
CA SER A 322 24.65 -26.22 5.18
C SER A 322 23.35 -25.93 4.41
N ILE A 323 22.38 -25.25 5.04
CA ILE A 323 21.14 -24.81 4.41
C ILE A 323 21.46 -23.84 3.25
N TYR A 324 22.24 -22.81 3.50
CA TYR A 324 22.62 -21.85 2.47
C TYR A 324 23.29 -22.48 1.27
N ASN A 325 24.21 -23.45 1.50
CA ASN A 325 24.94 -24.11 0.45
C ASN A 325 24.08 -25.09 -0.38
N ASN A 326 22.95 -25.56 0.18
CA ASN A 326 22.04 -26.50 -0.46
C ASN A 326 20.65 -25.89 -0.70
N ARG A 327 20.54 -24.56 -0.76
CA ARG A 327 19.28 -23.88 -1.00
C ARG A 327 18.72 -24.19 -2.38
N ALA A 328 17.41 -24.20 -2.47
CA ALA A 328 16.71 -24.39 -3.74
C ALA A 328 16.90 -23.15 -4.66
N SER A 329 16.86 -23.40 -5.96
CA SER A 329 16.73 -22.35 -6.98
C SER A 329 15.29 -22.36 -7.50
N GLY A 330 14.69 -21.19 -7.68
CA GLY A 330 13.39 -21.06 -8.33
C GLY A 330 12.25 -20.61 -7.43
N LEU A 331 11.06 -21.14 -7.64
CA LEU A 331 9.82 -20.69 -6.99
C LEU A 331 9.88 -20.83 -5.46
N GLN A 332 9.36 -19.81 -4.78
CA GLN A 332 9.20 -19.78 -3.33
C GLN A 332 7.71 -19.67 -2.95
N PHE A 333 7.32 -20.38 -1.88
CA PHE A 333 5.94 -20.35 -1.38
C PHE A 333 5.53 -18.99 -0.84
N TYR A 334 6.45 -18.29 -0.15
CA TYR A 334 6.15 -17.03 0.52
C TYR A 334 6.38 -15.78 -0.31
N VAL A 335 7.10 -15.88 -1.44
CA VAL A 335 7.43 -14.72 -2.27
C VAL A 335 7.45 -15.12 -3.75
N SER A 336 6.87 -14.28 -4.59
CA SER A 336 7.10 -14.27 -6.03
C SER A 336 7.51 -12.87 -6.49
N MET A 337 7.87 -12.72 -7.76
CA MET A 337 8.19 -11.40 -8.31
C MET A 337 7.08 -10.98 -9.27
N ALA A 338 6.68 -9.70 -9.20
CA ALA A 338 5.66 -9.13 -10.08
C ALA A 338 6.12 -9.20 -11.54
N PRO A 339 5.33 -9.80 -12.44
CA PRO A 339 5.67 -9.89 -13.85
C PRO A 339 5.88 -8.52 -14.48
N GLY A 340 6.96 -8.36 -15.24
CA GLY A 340 7.28 -7.11 -15.96
C GLY A 340 7.80 -5.96 -15.09
N ILE A 341 7.58 -5.97 -13.77
CA ILE A 341 8.00 -4.91 -12.84
C ILE A 341 9.16 -5.37 -11.97
N GLY A 342 9.04 -6.57 -11.35
CA GLY A 342 10.12 -7.20 -10.58
C GLY A 342 10.14 -6.87 -9.10
N ASN A 343 9.13 -6.20 -8.53
CA ASN A 343 8.99 -6.07 -7.09
C ASN A 343 8.46 -7.36 -6.44
N PRO A 344 8.83 -7.69 -5.19
CA PRO A 344 8.34 -8.88 -4.51
C PRO A 344 6.83 -8.79 -4.23
N ILE A 345 6.16 -9.92 -4.42
CA ILE A 345 4.79 -10.17 -3.99
C ILE A 345 4.85 -11.14 -2.83
N PHE A 346 4.42 -10.69 -1.64
CA PHE A 346 4.43 -11.49 -0.43
C PHE A 346 3.14 -12.31 -0.33
N LYS A 347 3.30 -13.64 -0.36
CA LYS A 347 2.22 -14.62 -0.28
C LYS A 347 2.15 -15.25 1.10
N HIS A 348 0.95 -15.67 1.50
CA HIS A 348 0.72 -16.40 2.75
C HIS A 348 1.15 -15.66 4.03
N GLU A 349 1.26 -14.33 3.97
CA GLU A 349 1.46 -13.47 5.14
C GLU A 349 0.11 -13.18 5.80
N LEU A 350 -0.37 -14.10 6.65
CA LEU A 350 -1.70 -13.99 7.26
C LEU A 350 -1.78 -12.82 8.25
N GLY A 351 -2.87 -12.04 8.16
CA GLY A 351 -3.12 -10.90 9.05
C GLY A 351 -3.74 -11.27 10.40
N TYR A 352 -4.23 -12.49 10.57
CA TYR A 352 -4.88 -12.95 11.81
C TYR A 352 -5.94 -11.97 12.32
N LEU A 353 -6.89 -11.64 11.46
CA LEU A 353 -7.92 -10.60 11.64
C LEU A 353 -8.79 -10.79 12.91
N GLN A 354 -8.96 -12.04 13.35
CA GLN A 354 -9.72 -12.40 14.54
C GLN A 354 -8.99 -12.06 15.85
N ILE A 355 -7.67 -11.86 15.81
CA ILE A 355 -6.84 -11.56 16.98
C ILE A 355 -6.61 -10.04 17.03
N LYS A 356 -7.52 -9.31 17.71
CA LYS A 356 -7.47 -7.82 17.74
C LYS A 356 -6.31 -7.26 18.57
N LEU A 357 -6.00 -7.88 19.72
CA LEU A 357 -4.80 -7.60 20.48
C LEU A 357 -3.96 -8.89 20.48
N PRO A 358 -2.92 -8.96 19.66
CA PRO A 358 -2.02 -10.09 19.59
C PRO A 358 -1.34 -10.36 20.93
N ASP A 359 -1.17 -11.63 21.30
CA ASP A 359 -0.32 -12.05 22.42
C ASP A 359 1.17 -11.98 22.03
N ALA A 360 2.06 -12.24 22.99
CA ALA A 360 3.50 -12.08 22.80
C ALA A 360 4.07 -12.85 21.59
N GLY A 361 3.53 -14.03 21.26
CA GLY A 361 3.98 -14.79 20.10
C GLY A 361 3.59 -14.10 18.78
N PHE A 362 2.36 -13.64 18.65
CA PHE A 362 1.90 -12.90 17.46
C PHE A 362 2.53 -11.51 17.38
N GLN A 363 2.83 -10.86 18.50
CA GLN A 363 3.58 -9.60 18.54
C GLN A 363 5.01 -9.80 18.01
N LEU A 364 5.69 -10.86 18.43
CA LEU A 364 7.00 -11.25 17.87
C LEU A 364 6.92 -11.59 16.38
N LEU A 365 5.88 -12.30 15.97
CA LEU A 365 5.67 -12.62 14.56
C LEU A 365 5.55 -11.35 13.70
N ALA A 366 4.77 -10.34 14.14
CA ALA A 366 4.65 -9.07 13.44
C ALA A 366 6.01 -8.37 13.29
N LEU A 367 6.75 -8.27 14.39
CA LEU A 367 8.08 -7.68 14.42
C LEU A 367 9.05 -8.43 13.49
N TYR A 368 9.12 -9.75 13.60
CA TYR A 368 10.03 -10.58 12.79
C TYR A 368 9.65 -10.56 11.32
N ARG A 369 8.36 -10.55 10.99
CA ARG A 369 7.88 -10.49 9.61
C ARG A 369 8.33 -9.20 8.94
N PHE A 370 8.04 -8.03 9.53
CA PHE A 370 8.48 -6.76 8.97
C PHE A 370 9.99 -6.67 8.89
N TRP A 371 10.71 -7.03 9.97
CA TRP A 371 12.16 -6.97 10.02
C TRP A 371 12.82 -7.81 8.92
N ASN A 372 12.36 -9.07 8.74
CA ASN A 372 12.93 -9.97 7.73
C ASN A 372 12.49 -9.63 6.30
N ILE A 373 11.27 -9.15 6.09
CA ILE A 373 10.85 -8.65 4.77
C ILE A 373 11.75 -7.48 4.37
N PHE A 374 12.01 -6.54 5.25
CA PHE A 374 12.91 -5.44 4.97
C PHE A 374 14.34 -5.93 4.71
N GLU A 375 14.86 -6.81 5.55
CA GLU A 375 16.23 -7.36 5.45
C GLU A 375 16.48 -8.08 4.11
N TYR A 376 15.52 -8.87 3.66
CA TYR A 376 15.72 -9.72 2.47
C TYR A 376 15.13 -9.13 1.19
N TRP A 377 14.22 -8.18 1.26
CA TRP A 377 13.44 -7.73 0.10
C TRP A 377 13.39 -6.21 -0.10
N SER A 378 14.03 -5.41 0.77
CA SER A 378 14.17 -3.97 0.53
C SER A 378 15.37 -3.68 -0.38
N PRO A 379 15.16 -2.99 -1.52
CA PRO A 379 16.25 -2.59 -2.41
C PRO A 379 17.13 -1.48 -1.83
N TYR A 380 16.73 -0.93 -0.68
CA TYR A 380 17.37 0.20 -0.02
C TYR A 380 17.99 -0.13 1.34
N ARG A 381 18.10 -1.43 1.66
CA ARG A 381 18.65 -1.89 2.94
C ARG A 381 20.03 -1.30 3.26
N ASP A 382 20.91 -1.20 2.27
CA ASP A 382 22.28 -0.70 2.42
C ASP A 382 22.38 0.82 2.63
N ILE A 383 21.33 1.58 2.29
CA ILE A 383 21.27 3.04 2.46
C ILE A 383 20.34 3.49 3.59
N VAL A 384 19.75 2.55 4.34
CA VAL A 384 18.84 2.90 5.45
C VAL A 384 19.49 3.74 6.53
N GLY A 385 20.79 3.54 6.78
CA GLY A 385 21.58 4.31 7.76
C GLY A 385 21.31 3.93 9.22
N GLU A 386 20.57 2.84 9.47
CA GLU A 386 20.32 2.26 10.79
C GLU A 386 21.08 0.92 10.93
N ASP A 387 21.54 0.60 12.13
CA ASP A 387 21.95 -0.77 12.46
C ASP A 387 20.68 -1.63 12.60
N TRP A 388 20.33 -2.36 11.55
CA TRP A 388 19.07 -3.10 11.48
C TRP A 388 18.99 -4.20 12.55
N ASN A 389 20.12 -4.81 12.91
CA ASN A 389 20.19 -5.76 14.01
C ASN A 389 19.94 -5.09 15.37
N ARG A 390 20.42 -3.86 15.57
CA ARG A 390 20.13 -3.07 16.77
C ARG A 390 18.66 -2.70 16.84
N VAL A 391 18.04 -2.32 15.71
CA VAL A 391 16.60 -2.06 15.62
C VAL A 391 15.80 -3.27 16.09
N LEU A 392 16.13 -4.49 15.64
CA LEU A 392 15.44 -5.70 16.11
C LEU A 392 15.48 -5.84 17.64
N LYS A 393 16.67 -5.70 18.23
CA LYS A 393 16.83 -5.85 19.69
C LYS A 393 16.12 -4.74 20.49
N GLU A 394 16.11 -3.52 19.98
CA GLU A 394 15.44 -2.38 20.60
C GLU A 394 13.93 -2.59 20.65
N TYR A 395 13.34 -3.10 19.56
CA TYR A 395 11.88 -3.19 19.43
C TYR A 395 11.29 -4.49 20.00
N ILE A 396 12.06 -5.55 20.21
CA ILE A 396 11.58 -6.78 20.86
C ILE A 396 10.85 -6.46 22.20
N PRO A 397 11.47 -5.84 23.20
CA PRO A 397 10.78 -5.57 24.47
C PRO A 397 9.63 -4.58 24.32
N ARG A 398 9.74 -3.61 23.44
CA ARG A 398 8.73 -2.56 23.24
C ARG A 398 7.44 -3.13 22.66
N VAL A 399 7.55 -3.99 21.63
CA VAL A 399 6.40 -4.62 20.97
C VAL A 399 5.79 -5.70 21.83
N VAL A 400 6.60 -6.58 22.44
CA VAL A 400 6.13 -7.75 23.21
C VAL A 400 5.48 -7.36 24.54
N LEU A 401 5.88 -6.25 25.15
CA LEU A 401 5.31 -5.75 26.39
C LEU A 401 4.15 -4.77 26.20
N ALA A 402 3.73 -4.52 24.96
CA ALA A 402 2.57 -3.70 24.68
C ALA A 402 1.28 -4.40 25.17
N THR A 403 0.51 -3.70 26.01
CA THR A 403 -0.68 -4.25 26.69
C THR A 403 -2.00 -3.78 26.11
N THR A 404 -1.96 -2.83 25.17
CA THR A 404 -3.14 -2.34 24.44
C THR A 404 -2.89 -2.38 22.93
N SER A 405 -3.95 -2.47 22.14
CA SER A 405 -3.83 -2.41 20.66
C SER A 405 -3.14 -1.12 20.21
N GLY A 406 -3.49 0.02 20.83
CA GLY A 406 -2.88 1.30 20.48
C GLY A 406 -1.38 1.39 20.82
N ASP A 407 -0.91 0.74 21.91
CA ASP A 407 0.52 0.67 22.22
C ASP A 407 1.23 -0.24 21.22
N TYR A 408 0.68 -1.41 20.95
CA TYR A 408 1.20 -2.34 19.94
C TYR A 408 1.34 -1.68 18.56
N GLU A 409 0.29 -0.99 18.09
CA GLU A 409 0.28 -0.28 16.83
C GLU A 409 1.35 0.83 16.80
N ARG A 410 1.48 1.62 17.87
CA ARG A 410 2.50 2.68 17.96
C ARG A 410 3.92 2.15 17.98
N GLU A 411 4.19 1.06 18.70
CA GLU A 411 5.52 0.46 18.72
C GLU A 411 5.90 -0.13 17.36
N LEU A 412 4.95 -0.72 16.64
CA LEU A 412 5.17 -1.13 15.24
C LEU A 412 5.42 0.07 14.33
N MET A 413 4.63 1.16 14.45
CA MET A 413 4.87 2.39 13.68
C MET A 413 6.28 2.94 13.90
N ALA A 414 6.72 2.98 15.16
CA ALA A 414 8.04 3.48 15.50
C ALA A 414 9.16 2.60 14.95
N MET A 415 8.95 1.28 14.94
CA MET A 415 9.87 0.32 14.33
C MET A 415 9.90 0.48 12.80
N ILE A 416 8.73 0.56 12.17
CA ILE A 416 8.59 0.74 10.72
C ILE A 416 9.26 2.05 10.27
N ALA A 417 9.14 3.12 11.07
CA ALA A 417 9.78 4.40 10.77
C ALA A 417 11.32 4.33 10.67
N LYS A 418 11.95 3.31 11.30
CA LYS A 418 13.39 3.03 11.17
C LYS A 418 13.81 2.54 9.78
N ALA A 419 12.86 2.09 8.97
CA ALA A 419 13.12 1.73 7.57
C ALA A 419 13.43 2.96 6.69
N HIS A 420 13.08 4.16 7.14
CA HIS A 420 13.22 5.39 6.37
C HIS A 420 12.65 5.27 4.95
N ASP A 421 11.52 4.61 4.84
CA ASP A 421 10.76 4.43 3.60
C ASP A 421 9.36 5.04 3.76
N GLY A 422 9.06 6.09 3.01
CA GLY A 422 7.77 6.79 3.06
C GLY A 422 6.58 5.92 2.66
N HIS A 423 6.81 4.83 1.92
CA HIS A 423 5.78 3.85 1.62
C HIS A 423 5.50 2.90 2.80
N ALA A 424 6.47 2.67 3.68
CA ALA A 424 6.39 1.72 4.79
C ALA A 424 5.67 2.33 6.02
N ASN A 425 4.39 2.62 5.89
CA ASN A 425 3.53 3.04 7.01
C ASN A 425 2.63 1.90 7.49
N LEU A 426 2.10 2.01 8.69
CA LEU A 426 1.06 1.10 9.19
C LEU A 426 -0.31 1.61 8.72
N TRP A 427 -0.62 1.40 7.44
CA TRP A 427 -1.70 2.06 6.71
C TRP A 427 -3.09 1.81 7.29
N SER A 428 -3.35 0.63 7.84
CA SER A 428 -4.63 0.27 8.47
C SER A 428 -4.84 0.88 9.86
N ALA A 429 -3.83 1.52 10.46
CA ALA A 429 -3.87 2.02 11.83
C ALA A 429 -3.35 3.46 11.96
N LEU A 430 -3.39 4.27 10.91
CA LEU A 430 -2.93 5.67 10.93
C LEU A 430 -3.64 6.53 11.99
N ASN A 431 -4.84 6.14 12.42
CA ASN A 431 -5.57 6.79 13.51
C ASN A 431 -4.92 6.62 14.88
N ALA A 432 -4.06 5.61 15.09
CA ALA A 432 -3.28 5.42 16.31
C ALA A 432 -2.00 6.28 16.35
N ARG A 433 -1.60 6.85 15.20
CA ARG A 433 -0.44 7.75 15.08
C ARG A 433 -0.72 9.08 15.78
N PRO A 434 0.15 9.55 16.69
CA PRO A 434 -0.05 10.82 17.36
C PRO A 434 0.12 12.03 16.41
N PRO A 435 -0.66 13.14 16.62
CA PRO A 435 -1.68 13.28 17.68
C PRO A 435 -2.92 12.43 17.38
N VAL A 436 -3.55 11.92 18.44
CA VAL A 436 -4.70 11.02 18.35
C VAL A 436 -5.99 11.77 18.63
N GLY A 437 -7.03 11.49 17.86
CA GLY A 437 -8.37 12.01 18.07
C GLY A 437 -9.21 12.04 16.79
N PRO A 438 -10.57 12.04 16.94
CA PRO A 438 -11.48 11.98 15.80
C PRO A 438 -11.77 13.34 15.16
N CYS A 439 -11.26 14.43 15.74
CA CYS A 439 -11.53 15.80 15.31
C CYS A 439 -10.23 16.54 15.01
N GLN A 440 -10.32 17.59 14.18
CA GLN A 440 -9.19 18.46 13.86
C GLN A 440 -9.64 19.91 13.69
N ILE A 441 -8.71 20.85 13.85
CA ILE A 441 -8.94 22.25 13.52
C ILE A 441 -9.03 22.35 11.98
N PRO A 442 -10.07 23.00 11.41
CA PRO A 442 -10.31 23.00 9.96
C PRO A 442 -9.39 23.98 9.23
N VAL A 443 -8.10 23.75 9.29
CA VAL A 443 -7.04 24.52 8.61
C VAL A 443 -6.02 23.59 7.96
N ASN A 444 -5.36 24.06 6.91
CA ASN A 444 -4.19 23.42 6.36
C ASN A 444 -2.94 24.05 6.98
N VAL A 445 -2.00 23.23 7.41
CA VAL A 445 -0.74 23.65 8.02
C VAL A 445 0.43 23.10 7.23
N ARG A 446 1.41 23.96 6.90
CA ARG A 446 2.69 23.54 6.29
C ARG A 446 3.86 23.92 7.18
N PHE A 447 4.97 23.22 7.02
CA PHE A 447 6.22 23.54 7.71
C PHE A 447 7.04 24.52 6.87
N ILE A 448 6.99 25.79 7.23
CA ILE A 448 7.60 26.91 6.49
C ILE A 448 8.51 27.69 7.44
N GLU A 449 9.74 28.04 7.03
CA GLU A 449 10.73 28.76 7.83
C GLU A 449 10.93 28.09 9.21
N ASN A 450 11.03 26.74 9.22
CA ASN A 450 11.18 25.91 10.42
C ASN A 450 10.02 26.01 11.44
N SER A 451 8.83 26.36 10.98
CA SER A 451 7.64 26.53 11.85
C SER A 451 6.38 26.00 11.18
N PRO A 452 5.41 25.48 11.93
CA PRO A 452 4.10 25.14 11.39
C PRO A 452 3.28 26.42 11.14
N VAL A 453 2.86 26.61 9.90
CA VAL A 453 2.19 27.83 9.42
C VAL A 453 0.84 27.46 8.82
N VAL A 454 -0.21 28.19 9.21
CA VAL A 454 -1.55 28.07 8.62
C VAL A 454 -1.50 28.60 7.18
N THR A 455 -1.80 27.74 6.20
CA THR A 455 -1.75 28.10 4.77
C THR A 455 -3.12 28.23 4.13
N ALA A 456 -4.14 27.59 4.70
CA ALA A 456 -5.52 27.74 4.27
C ALA A 456 -6.50 27.51 5.42
N ILE A 457 -7.72 28.07 5.30
CA ILE A 457 -8.85 27.83 6.19
C ILE A 457 -9.92 27.15 5.37
N ASN A 458 -10.47 26.02 5.86
CA ASN A 458 -11.47 25.26 5.13
C ASN A 458 -12.82 25.97 5.14
N SER A 459 -13.29 26.39 3.99
CA SER A 459 -14.46 27.28 3.84
C SER A 459 -15.78 26.70 4.35
N SER A 460 -15.95 25.38 4.35
CA SER A 460 -17.15 24.69 4.85
C SER A 460 -17.31 24.74 6.38
N THR A 461 -16.26 25.10 7.11
CA THR A 461 -16.20 25.12 8.58
C THR A 461 -15.46 26.35 9.09
N SER A 462 -15.50 27.45 8.32
CA SER A 462 -14.73 28.68 8.61
C SER A 462 -15.01 29.27 9.98
N ASP A 463 -16.25 29.15 10.49
CA ASP A 463 -16.64 29.71 11.80
C ASP A 463 -15.90 28.99 12.95
N SER A 464 -15.66 27.69 12.85
CA SER A 464 -14.92 26.92 13.87
C SER A 464 -13.44 27.31 13.96
N ALA A 465 -12.84 27.81 12.88
CA ALA A 465 -11.47 28.32 12.83
C ALA A 465 -11.38 29.87 12.89
N ALA A 466 -12.50 30.56 13.09
CA ALA A 466 -12.65 32.01 12.91
C ALA A 466 -11.53 32.91 13.48
N PRO A 467 -10.87 32.62 14.63
CA PRO A 467 -9.80 33.49 15.11
C PRO A 467 -8.45 33.28 14.42
N LEU A 468 -8.25 32.15 13.67
CA LEU A 468 -7.02 31.90 12.92
C LEU A 468 -7.00 32.65 11.59
N LYS A 469 -5.79 32.95 11.10
CA LYS A 469 -5.57 33.60 9.81
C LYS A 469 -4.48 32.88 9.02
N VAL A 470 -4.58 32.93 7.70
CA VAL A 470 -3.49 32.49 6.83
C VAL A 470 -2.21 33.27 7.15
N GLY A 471 -1.09 32.53 7.31
CA GLY A 471 0.21 33.07 7.74
C GLY A 471 0.40 33.15 9.27
N ASP A 472 -0.55 32.66 10.08
CA ASP A 472 -0.30 32.47 11.52
C ASP A 472 0.71 31.34 11.72
N VAL A 473 1.72 31.59 12.54
CA VAL A 473 2.70 30.58 12.95
C VAL A 473 2.21 29.93 14.24
N ILE A 474 1.91 28.63 14.22
CA ILE A 474 1.45 27.90 15.42
C ILE A 474 2.63 27.69 16.36
N THR A 475 2.55 28.26 17.58
CA THR A 475 3.61 28.17 18.60
C THR A 475 3.29 27.18 19.71
N ALA A 476 1.98 26.89 19.95
CA ALA A 476 1.55 25.93 20.95
C ALA A 476 0.19 25.32 20.58
N LEU A 477 -0.04 24.09 21.04
CA LEU A 477 -1.33 23.37 20.95
C LEU A 477 -1.67 22.80 22.33
N ASP A 478 -2.88 23.10 22.82
CA ASP A 478 -3.39 22.66 24.13
C ASP A 478 -2.40 22.88 25.29
N GLY A 479 -1.67 23.99 25.24
CA GLY A 479 -0.70 24.40 26.27
C GLY A 479 0.70 23.82 26.12
N ALA A 480 0.94 22.94 25.15
CA ALA A 480 2.26 22.38 24.87
C ALA A 480 2.91 23.12 23.68
N PRO A 481 4.22 23.47 23.76
CA PRO A 481 4.93 24.08 22.65
C PRO A 481 4.94 23.19 21.39
N ALA A 482 4.63 23.76 20.23
CA ALA A 482 4.55 23.02 18.97
C ALA A 482 5.84 22.27 18.62
N VAL A 483 7.01 22.87 18.92
CA VAL A 483 8.30 22.24 18.68
C VAL A 483 8.51 20.96 19.51
N GLU A 484 8.09 20.96 20.77
CA GLU A 484 8.18 19.79 21.65
C GLU A 484 7.23 18.67 21.19
N LEU A 485 6.02 19.04 20.76
CA LEU A 485 5.05 18.10 20.21
C LEU A 485 5.59 17.44 18.93
N ILE A 486 6.14 18.22 18.01
CA ILE A 486 6.77 17.72 16.79
C ILE A 486 7.86 16.70 17.11
N GLU A 487 8.81 17.04 18.01
CA GLU A 487 9.88 16.12 18.41
C GLU A 487 9.34 14.82 19.03
N LYS A 488 8.31 14.92 19.87
CA LYS A 488 7.63 13.77 20.48
C LYS A 488 6.95 12.86 19.46
N TRP A 489 6.43 13.42 18.37
CA TRP A 489 5.69 12.66 17.34
C TRP A 489 6.59 12.07 16.25
N LYS A 490 7.74 12.69 15.95
CA LYS A 490 8.69 12.25 14.91
C LYS A 490 8.91 10.72 14.83
N PRO A 491 9.09 10.00 15.96
CA PRO A 491 9.35 8.55 15.90
C PRO A 491 8.26 7.71 15.26
N TYR A 492 7.03 8.21 15.19
CA TYR A 492 5.87 7.47 14.68
C TYR A 492 5.55 7.75 13.20
N TYR A 493 6.34 8.62 12.55
CA TYR A 493 6.15 9.04 11.18
C TYR A 493 7.21 8.40 10.27
N ALA A 494 6.82 7.31 9.61
CA ALA A 494 7.65 6.64 8.63
C ALA A 494 7.73 7.48 7.34
N THR A 495 8.89 8.05 7.07
CA THR A 495 9.17 8.90 5.92
C THR A 495 10.60 8.71 5.47
N SER A 496 10.88 8.97 4.20
CA SER A 496 12.21 8.78 3.65
C SER A 496 13.17 9.94 4.01
N ASN A 497 12.64 11.14 4.25
CA ASN A 497 13.43 12.30 4.66
C ASN A 497 12.67 13.25 5.59
N ASP A 498 13.36 14.28 6.10
CA ASP A 498 12.77 15.21 7.06
C ASP A 498 11.73 16.16 6.43
N ALA A 499 11.85 16.49 5.14
CA ALA A 499 10.84 17.32 4.46
C ALA A 499 9.48 16.62 4.43
N ALA A 500 9.44 15.34 4.04
CA ALA A 500 8.25 14.53 4.09
C ALA A 500 7.74 14.35 5.53
N ARG A 501 8.65 14.16 6.51
CA ARG A 501 8.26 14.01 7.92
C ARG A 501 7.56 15.25 8.47
N MET A 502 8.10 16.43 8.17
CA MET A 502 7.47 17.69 8.60
C MET A 502 6.14 17.92 7.90
N ARG A 503 6.02 17.57 6.60
CA ARG A 503 4.74 17.57 5.86
C ARG A 503 3.68 16.73 6.58
N ASP A 504 3.99 15.47 6.88
CA ASP A 504 3.03 14.54 7.46
C ASP A 504 2.66 14.90 8.90
N ILE A 505 3.64 15.37 9.70
CA ILE A 505 3.37 15.86 11.06
C ILE A 505 2.47 17.09 11.01
N THR A 506 2.75 18.08 10.16
CA THR A 506 1.95 19.30 10.08
C THR A 506 0.56 19.06 9.53
N HIS A 507 0.39 18.08 8.64
CA HIS A 507 -0.91 17.63 8.16
C HIS A 507 -1.79 17.09 9.29
N ASP A 508 -1.23 16.31 10.21
CA ASP A 508 -1.97 15.68 11.30
C ASP A 508 -2.01 16.51 12.59
N MET A 509 -1.13 17.52 12.76
CA MET A 509 -0.83 18.13 14.06
C MET A 509 -2.01 18.79 14.78
N THR A 510 -3.06 19.13 14.03
CA THR A 510 -4.27 19.78 14.61
C THR A 510 -5.31 18.80 15.13
N ARG A 511 -5.07 17.48 14.97
CA ARG A 511 -5.96 16.40 15.46
C ARG A 511 -6.02 16.38 16.98
N GLY A 512 -7.15 15.92 17.52
CA GLY A 512 -7.37 15.81 18.96
C GLY A 512 -8.80 15.46 19.33
N ALA A 513 -9.13 15.65 20.62
CA ALA A 513 -10.50 15.56 21.10
C ALA A 513 -11.37 16.65 20.43
N CYS A 514 -12.64 16.33 20.19
CA CYS A 514 -13.59 17.29 19.63
C CYS A 514 -13.89 18.43 20.61
N GLY A 515 -14.26 19.60 20.07
CA GLY A 515 -14.57 20.79 20.83
C GLY A 515 -13.38 21.75 20.93
N ASP A 516 -13.36 22.57 21.96
CA ASP A 516 -12.41 23.67 22.12
C ASP A 516 -10.96 23.21 22.20
N ALA A 517 -10.11 23.81 21.38
CA ALA A 517 -8.67 23.69 21.37
C ALA A 517 -8.00 25.02 21.69
N LYS A 518 -6.96 24.99 22.52
CA LYS A 518 -6.15 26.18 22.80
C LYS A 518 -4.96 26.21 21.84
N VAL A 519 -4.87 27.27 21.03
CA VAL A 519 -3.81 27.44 20.04
C VAL A 519 -3.02 28.73 20.33
N GLY A 520 -1.74 28.58 20.60
CA GLY A 520 -0.80 29.70 20.60
C GLY A 520 -0.37 29.99 19.17
N VAL A 521 -0.43 31.24 18.75
CA VAL A 521 0.06 31.66 17.44
C VAL A 521 0.89 32.92 17.52
N ARG A 522 1.87 33.03 16.63
CA ARG A 522 2.59 34.29 16.37
C ARG A 522 2.06 34.91 15.08
N ARG A 523 1.48 36.12 15.21
CA ARG A 523 0.97 36.94 14.11
C ARG A 523 1.59 38.32 14.15
N ASP A 524 2.29 38.75 13.13
CA ASP A 524 2.91 40.07 13.03
C ASP A 524 3.79 40.44 14.24
N ASN A 525 4.60 39.53 14.73
CA ASN A 525 5.43 39.61 15.95
C ASN A 525 4.64 39.64 17.28
N ALA A 526 3.33 39.52 17.28
CA ALA A 526 2.53 39.38 18.51
C ALA A 526 2.23 37.89 18.80
N GLU A 527 2.44 37.50 20.05
CA GLU A 527 2.00 36.18 20.53
C GLU A 527 0.54 36.27 20.98
N LEU A 528 -0.31 35.38 20.43
CA LEU A 528 -1.73 35.33 20.71
C LEU A 528 -2.10 33.95 21.23
N ALA A 529 -3.00 33.92 22.24
CA ALA A 529 -3.64 32.68 22.67
C ALA A 529 -5.09 32.68 22.16
N LEU A 530 -5.41 31.74 21.32
CA LEU A 530 -6.71 31.62 20.66
C LEU A 530 -7.42 30.36 21.14
N THR A 531 -8.74 30.42 21.20
CA THR A 531 -9.59 29.23 21.32
C THR A 531 -10.27 28.98 19.98
N VAL A 532 -10.13 27.79 19.46
CA VAL A 532 -10.71 27.37 18.18
C VAL A 532 -11.39 26.02 18.39
N GLU A 533 -12.34 25.67 17.54
CA GLU A 533 -13.07 24.42 17.66
C GLU A 533 -12.41 23.34 16.77
N ARG A 534 -12.14 22.16 17.35
CA ARG A 534 -11.90 20.94 16.60
C ARG A 534 -13.22 20.30 16.21
N VAL A 535 -13.44 20.14 14.92
CA VAL A 535 -14.64 19.53 14.36
C VAL A 535 -14.33 18.13 13.81
N ALA A 536 -15.36 17.27 13.77
CA ALA A 536 -15.24 15.98 13.11
C ALA A 536 -14.84 16.19 11.65
N SER A 537 -13.76 15.59 11.25
CA SER A 537 -13.25 15.65 9.88
C SER A 537 -12.97 14.24 9.41
N PRO A 538 -13.46 13.84 8.22
CA PRO A 538 -13.00 12.60 7.62
C PRO A 538 -11.50 12.70 7.36
N PRO A 539 -10.79 11.57 7.34
CA PRO A 539 -9.43 11.54 6.81
C PRO A 539 -9.40 12.22 5.44
N HIS A 540 -8.47 13.11 5.22
CA HIS A 540 -8.31 13.81 3.95
C HIS A 540 -6.90 13.56 3.42
N ASP A 541 -6.77 13.55 2.10
CA ASP A 541 -5.50 13.41 1.43
C ASP A 541 -4.62 14.64 1.64
N LEU A 542 -3.34 14.47 1.44
CA LEU A 542 -2.40 15.60 1.44
C LEU A 542 -2.84 16.64 0.41
N VAL A 543 -2.86 17.90 0.84
CA VAL A 543 -3.29 19.01 -0.01
C VAL A 543 -2.24 19.27 -1.08
N ALA A 544 -2.65 19.28 -2.34
CA ALA A 544 -1.81 19.72 -3.45
C ALA A 544 -1.49 21.22 -3.31
N HIS A 545 -0.28 21.60 -3.71
CA HIS A 545 0.16 23.00 -3.67
C HIS A 545 0.10 23.68 -5.05
N ASP A 546 -0.46 23.00 -6.04
CA ASP A 546 -0.69 23.53 -7.37
C ASP A 546 -1.83 24.57 -7.43
N LEU A 547 -1.97 25.25 -8.56
CA LEU A 547 -3.02 26.25 -8.73
C LEU A 547 -4.41 25.63 -8.81
N ASN A 548 -5.38 26.24 -8.16
CA ASN A 548 -6.79 25.85 -8.26
C ASN A 548 -7.33 26.03 -9.69
N GLY A 549 -8.40 25.29 -10.04
CA GLY A 549 -9.12 25.43 -11.32
C GLY A 549 -8.60 24.51 -12.41
N SER A 550 -8.54 24.99 -13.67
CA SER A 550 -8.26 24.18 -14.86
C SER A 550 -6.91 23.47 -14.82
N THR A 551 -6.86 22.24 -15.37
CA THR A 551 -5.63 21.43 -15.52
C THR A 551 -4.57 22.16 -16.34
N PHE A 552 -4.99 22.72 -17.46
CA PHE A 552 -4.15 23.55 -18.35
C PHE A 552 -4.66 24.99 -18.39
N ARG A 553 -3.75 25.96 -18.46
CA ARG A 553 -4.06 27.37 -18.70
C ARG A 553 -2.86 28.14 -19.26
N LEU A 554 -3.11 29.19 -20.00
CA LEU A 554 -2.10 30.19 -20.32
C LEU A 554 -2.04 31.21 -19.18
N LEU A 555 -0.91 31.32 -18.49
CA LEU A 555 -0.66 32.37 -17.51
C LEU A 555 -0.42 33.73 -18.21
N SER A 556 0.21 33.67 -19.37
CA SER A 556 0.38 34.80 -20.31
C SER A 556 0.51 34.27 -21.74
N LYS A 557 0.63 35.15 -22.71
CA LYS A 557 0.93 34.73 -24.10
C LYS A 557 2.25 33.97 -24.26
N ASP A 558 3.17 34.12 -23.29
CA ASP A 558 4.52 33.57 -23.34
C ASP A 558 4.69 32.34 -22.39
N VAL A 559 3.75 32.10 -21.45
CA VAL A 559 3.89 31.09 -20.43
C VAL A 559 2.64 30.24 -20.32
N ALA A 560 2.77 28.94 -20.59
CA ALA A 560 1.77 27.92 -20.32
C ALA A 560 1.99 27.28 -18.96
N TYR A 561 0.92 26.77 -18.36
CA TYR A 561 0.91 26.06 -17.07
C TYR A 561 0.05 24.81 -17.17
N LEU A 562 0.61 23.68 -16.70
CA LEU A 562 -0.05 22.38 -16.63
C LEU A 562 0.13 21.79 -15.24
N LYS A 563 -0.94 21.51 -14.50
CA LYS A 563 -0.87 20.79 -13.22
C LYS A 563 -1.16 19.31 -13.40
N LEU A 564 -0.42 18.46 -12.69
CA LEU A 564 -0.60 17.02 -12.81
C LEU A 564 -1.64 16.42 -11.85
N SER A 565 -2.15 17.16 -10.85
CA SER A 565 -3.21 16.68 -9.94
C SER A 565 -4.53 16.32 -10.63
N SER A 566 -4.75 16.82 -11.84
CA SER A 566 -5.96 16.54 -12.64
C SER A 566 -5.64 16.25 -14.12
N VAL A 567 -4.40 15.87 -14.44
CA VAL A 567 -3.96 15.57 -15.81
C VAL A 567 -4.64 14.30 -16.33
N LYS A 568 -4.91 14.29 -17.64
CA LYS A 568 -5.36 13.10 -18.37
C LYS A 568 -4.38 12.79 -19.48
N ALA A 569 -3.98 11.53 -19.59
CA ALA A 569 -3.02 11.10 -20.60
C ALA A 569 -3.54 11.30 -22.02
N ASP A 570 -4.83 11.04 -22.24
CA ASP A 570 -5.48 11.23 -23.56
C ASP A 570 -5.57 12.70 -23.99
N ASP A 571 -5.52 13.65 -23.05
CA ASP A 571 -5.59 15.09 -23.34
C ASP A 571 -4.20 15.72 -23.58
N VAL A 572 -3.10 14.98 -23.46
CA VAL A 572 -1.74 15.49 -23.64
C VAL A 572 -1.53 16.17 -25.00
N PRO A 573 -2.02 15.62 -26.14
CA PRO A 573 -1.91 16.31 -27.41
C PRO A 573 -2.60 17.69 -27.43
N HIS A 574 -3.71 17.84 -26.71
CA HIS A 574 -4.42 19.13 -26.59
C HIS A 574 -3.62 20.11 -25.74
N TYR A 575 -3.06 19.67 -24.60
CA TYR A 575 -2.23 20.55 -23.76
C TYR A 575 -1.01 21.08 -24.52
N LEU A 576 -0.35 20.22 -25.32
CA LEU A 576 0.80 20.61 -26.12
C LEU A 576 0.41 21.56 -27.27
N HIS A 577 -0.74 21.31 -27.93
CA HIS A 577 -1.27 22.20 -28.95
C HIS A 577 -1.58 23.60 -28.38
N ASP A 578 -2.22 23.65 -27.20
CA ASP A 578 -2.59 24.92 -26.56
C ASP A 578 -1.36 25.65 -25.98
N ALA A 579 -0.27 24.93 -25.72
CA ALA A 579 1.02 25.51 -25.34
C ALA A 579 1.87 25.97 -26.52
N ASP A 580 1.49 25.64 -27.76
CA ASP A 580 2.27 25.99 -28.94
C ASP A 580 2.44 27.54 -29.08
N GLY A 581 3.62 27.93 -29.48
CA GLY A 581 3.99 29.36 -29.60
C GLY A 581 4.31 30.05 -28.26
N THR A 582 4.16 29.41 -27.13
CA THR A 582 4.64 29.93 -25.84
C THR A 582 6.17 29.78 -25.72
N ARG A 583 6.81 30.66 -24.94
CA ARG A 583 8.24 30.59 -24.66
C ARG A 583 8.59 29.46 -23.67
N GLY A 584 7.62 29.04 -22.88
CA GLY A 584 7.83 27.93 -21.93
C GLY A 584 6.55 27.41 -21.28
N LEU A 585 6.67 26.17 -20.81
CA LEU A 585 5.65 25.40 -20.09
C LEU A 585 6.10 25.14 -18.67
N VAL A 586 5.28 25.55 -17.71
CA VAL A 586 5.43 25.15 -16.30
C VAL A 586 4.61 23.89 -16.08
N ILE A 587 5.25 22.82 -15.62
CA ILE A 587 4.59 21.56 -15.22
C ILE A 587 4.62 21.49 -13.70
N ASP A 588 3.47 21.56 -13.05
CA ASP A 588 3.37 21.57 -11.58
C ASP A 588 3.14 20.15 -11.04
N ILE A 589 4.13 19.64 -10.34
CA ILE A 589 4.13 18.31 -9.69
C ILE A 589 4.16 18.46 -8.16
N ARG A 590 3.81 19.60 -7.61
CA ARG A 590 3.58 19.81 -6.17
C ARG A 590 2.24 19.19 -5.75
N ASN A 591 2.06 17.94 -6.13
CA ASN A 591 0.84 17.12 -5.99
C ASN A 591 1.17 15.66 -6.25
N TYR A 592 0.16 14.80 -6.20
CA TYR A 592 0.23 13.44 -6.76
C TYR A 592 -0.45 13.44 -8.14
N PRO A 593 0.21 13.02 -9.23
CA PRO A 593 -0.37 12.99 -10.56
C PRO A 593 -1.61 12.09 -10.63
N SER A 594 -2.70 12.61 -11.20
CA SER A 594 -3.96 11.87 -11.33
C SER A 594 -3.89 10.71 -12.33
N GLN A 595 -2.95 10.74 -13.27
CA GLN A 595 -2.65 9.67 -14.21
C GLN A 595 -1.15 9.57 -14.49
N PHE A 596 -0.71 8.38 -14.93
CA PHE A 596 0.68 8.16 -15.32
C PHE A 596 0.96 8.77 -16.70
N VAL A 597 1.67 9.90 -16.73
CA VAL A 597 1.92 10.67 -17.97
C VAL A 597 3.40 10.76 -18.34
N VAL A 598 4.26 9.97 -17.70
CA VAL A 598 5.71 10.00 -17.89
C VAL A 598 6.07 9.89 -19.38
N PHE A 599 5.55 8.87 -20.05
CA PHE A 599 5.82 8.67 -21.48
C PHE A 599 4.91 9.54 -22.37
N ALA A 600 3.61 9.57 -22.09
CA ALA A 600 2.65 10.31 -22.88
C ALA A 600 2.99 11.81 -23.02
N LEU A 601 3.58 12.42 -21.97
CA LEU A 601 4.03 13.81 -22.01
C LEU A 601 5.54 13.91 -22.26
N GLY A 602 6.34 13.08 -21.57
CA GLY A 602 7.80 13.17 -21.60
C GLY A 602 8.39 12.88 -22.98
N SER A 603 7.78 11.99 -23.78
CA SER A 603 8.22 11.69 -25.15
C SER A 603 8.16 12.91 -26.10
N HIS A 604 7.26 13.83 -25.83
CA HIS A 604 7.16 15.10 -26.59
C HIS A 604 8.15 16.18 -26.12
N LEU A 605 8.87 15.93 -25.02
CA LEU A 605 9.87 16.87 -24.48
C LEU A 605 11.31 16.53 -24.93
N VAL A 606 11.52 15.40 -25.62
CA VAL A 606 12.83 14.95 -26.11
C VAL A 606 12.87 14.85 -27.62
N ASN A 607 14.04 15.11 -28.21
CA ASN A 607 14.28 14.98 -29.66
C ASN A 607 15.00 13.66 -30.01
N VAL A 608 15.61 13.02 -29.06
CA VAL A 608 16.32 11.76 -29.17
C VAL A 608 15.98 10.90 -27.95
N GLU A 609 16.08 9.58 -28.10
CA GLU A 609 15.89 8.67 -26.98
C GLU A 609 16.81 9.06 -25.82
N THR A 610 16.22 9.32 -24.65
CA THR A 610 16.92 9.90 -23.51
C THR A 610 16.68 9.06 -22.25
N GLY A 611 17.76 8.45 -21.72
CA GLY A 611 17.70 7.68 -20.48
C GLY A 611 17.49 8.58 -19.26
N PHE A 612 16.60 8.16 -18.33
CA PHE A 612 16.30 8.94 -17.15
C PHE A 612 16.31 8.15 -15.85
N ALA A 613 16.13 6.83 -15.89
CA ALA A 613 16.09 5.97 -14.71
C ALA A 613 16.81 4.64 -14.88
N ARG A 614 17.19 4.03 -13.78
CA ARG A 614 17.64 2.63 -13.67
C ARG A 614 16.97 1.96 -12.48
N PHE A 615 16.81 0.64 -12.57
CA PHE A 615 16.13 -0.12 -11.52
C PHE A 615 17.03 -1.23 -10.97
N THR A 616 16.74 -1.61 -9.70
CA THR A 616 17.27 -2.82 -9.10
C THR A 616 16.13 -3.74 -8.69
N GLY A 617 16.32 -5.05 -8.86
CA GLY A 617 15.35 -6.08 -8.46
C GLY A 617 15.98 -7.13 -7.57
N GLY A 618 15.17 -7.77 -6.71
CA GLY A 618 15.59 -8.85 -5.82
C GLY A 618 15.78 -10.18 -6.54
N ASP A 619 16.55 -11.07 -5.93
CA ASP A 619 16.85 -12.43 -6.42
C ASP A 619 16.13 -13.49 -5.58
N LEU A 620 15.15 -14.20 -6.16
CA LEU A 620 14.42 -15.28 -5.47
C LEU A 620 15.31 -16.45 -5.03
N SER A 621 16.40 -16.70 -5.73
CA SER A 621 17.34 -17.78 -5.40
C SER A 621 18.37 -17.34 -4.35
N ASN A 622 18.52 -16.03 -4.17
CA ASN A 622 19.43 -15.41 -3.21
C ASN A 622 18.73 -14.25 -2.47
N PRO A 623 17.72 -14.52 -1.64
CA PRO A 623 17.01 -13.47 -0.89
C PRO A 623 17.99 -12.53 -0.15
N GLY A 624 17.80 -11.22 -0.32
CA GLY A 624 18.72 -10.21 0.17
C GLY A 624 19.81 -9.78 -0.82
N ALA A 625 19.89 -10.41 -2.01
CA ALA A 625 20.68 -9.93 -3.13
C ALA A 625 19.83 -9.08 -4.07
N PHE A 626 20.42 -8.00 -4.60
CA PHE A 626 19.79 -7.14 -5.58
C PHE A 626 20.70 -6.91 -6.78
N HIS A 627 20.10 -6.86 -7.97
CA HIS A 627 20.81 -6.67 -9.22
C HIS A 627 20.26 -5.48 -10.00
N TRP A 628 21.12 -4.81 -10.76
CA TRP A 628 20.67 -3.88 -11.78
C TRP A 628 19.88 -4.66 -12.83
N ILE A 629 18.63 -4.24 -13.09
CA ILE A 629 17.75 -4.93 -14.06
C ILE A 629 17.64 -4.15 -15.35
N SER A 630 16.83 -3.11 -15.41
CA SER A 630 16.59 -2.32 -16.62
C SER A 630 17.02 -0.87 -16.44
N ALA A 631 17.32 -0.23 -17.54
CA ALA A 631 17.35 1.22 -17.65
C ALA A 631 16.09 1.67 -18.40
N GLU A 632 15.59 2.85 -18.07
CA GLU A 632 14.40 3.42 -18.69
C GLU A 632 14.74 4.70 -19.45
N SER A 633 14.10 4.88 -20.61
CA SER A 633 14.31 6.04 -21.48
C SER A 633 13.00 6.57 -22.02
N LEU A 634 12.99 7.87 -22.34
CA LEU A 634 11.93 8.52 -23.08
C LEU A 634 12.22 8.39 -24.58
N PRO A 635 11.41 7.68 -25.36
CA PRO A 635 11.49 7.70 -26.83
C PRO A 635 10.95 9.04 -27.35
N PRO A 636 11.52 9.64 -28.40
CA PRO A 636 11.00 10.89 -28.96
C PRO A 636 9.69 10.67 -29.72
N GLU A 637 8.72 11.54 -29.49
CA GLU A 637 7.44 11.61 -30.23
C GLU A 637 7.18 13.00 -30.81
N THR A 638 6.35 13.05 -31.85
CA THR A 638 5.94 14.30 -32.51
C THR A 638 4.47 14.59 -32.26
N PRO A 639 4.09 15.91 -32.14
CA PRO A 639 4.95 17.08 -32.20
C PRO A 639 5.85 17.23 -30.99
N HIS A 640 7.09 17.70 -31.16
CA HIS A 640 7.98 18.06 -30.08
C HIS A 640 7.67 19.49 -29.60
N TYR A 641 7.59 19.68 -28.24
CA TYR A 641 7.43 21.01 -27.67
C TYR A 641 8.77 21.74 -27.62
N PRO A 642 8.91 22.88 -28.38
CA PRO A 642 10.19 23.54 -28.52
C PRO A 642 10.52 24.55 -27.41
N GLY A 643 9.56 24.88 -26.55
CA GLY A 643 9.70 25.87 -25.49
C GLY A 643 10.50 25.34 -24.29
N LYS A 644 10.89 26.25 -23.40
CA LYS A 644 11.57 25.88 -22.15
C LYS A 644 10.57 25.18 -21.21
N VAL A 645 10.97 24.06 -20.65
CA VAL A 645 10.15 23.34 -19.66
C VAL A 645 10.70 23.58 -18.25
N VAL A 646 9.82 23.94 -17.33
CA VAL A 646 10.13 24.12 -15.91
C VAL A 646 9.18 23.27 -15.09
N VAL A 647 9.74 22.44 -14.22
CA VAL A 647 8.99 21.51 -13.36
C VAL A 647 8.99 22.03 -11.93
N LEU A 648 7.82 22.16 -11.31
CA LEU A 648 7.70 22.54 -9.90
C LEU A 648 7.58 21.31 -9.03
N VAL A 649 8.38 21.25 -7.97
CA VAL A 649 8.37 20.18 -6.98
C VAL A 649 8.47 20.72 -5.56
N ASP A 650 7.94 19.97 -4.60
CA ASP A 650 8.15 20.22 -3.17
C ASP A 650 7.96 18.91 -2.35
N GLU A 651 7.84 19.04 -1.04
CA GLU A 651 7.67 17.93 -0.11
C GLU A 651 6.41 17.08 -0.35
N THR A 652 5.46 17.52 -1.16
CA THR A 652 4.28 16.73 -1.55
C THR A 652 4.53 15.83 -2.75
N SER A 653 5.56 16.13 -3.54
CA SER A 653 5.97 15.28 -4.67
C SER A 653 6.57 13.97 -4.14
N MET A 654 5.86 12.85 -4.33
CA MET A 654 6.23 11.53 -3.83
C MET A 654 6.00 10.46 -4.90
N SER A 655 6.81 9.40 -4.92
CA SER A 655 6.60 8.19 -5.74
C SER A 655 6.45 8.54 -7.23
N GLN A 656 5.30 8.24 -7.86
CA GLN A 656 5.03 8.58 -9.26
C GLN A 656 5.33 10.05 -9.61
N ALA A 657 5.14 10.99 -8.68
CA ALA A 657 5.49 12.40 -8.87
C ALA A 657 7.01 12.59 -9.00
N GLU A 658 7.80 11.89 -8.17
CA GLU A 658 9.26 11.91 -8.23
C GLU A 658 9.78 11.27 -9.52
N TYR A 659 9.24 10.10 -9.87
CA TYR A 659 9.55 9.41 -11.12
C TYR A 659 9.26 10.27 -12.36
N THR A 660 8.13 10.98 -12.36
CA THR A 660 7.76 11.92 -13.42
C THR A 660 8.73 13.11 -13.49
N ALA A 661 9.06 13.70 -12.33
CA ALA A 661 10.03 14.81 -12.26
C ALA A 661 11.43 14.38 -12.73
N MET A 662 11.84 13.13 -12.40
CA MET A 662 13.10 12.55 -12.85
C MET A 662 13.14 12.39 -14.39
N ALA A 663 12.04 11.89 -14.98
CA ALA A 663 11.92 11.76 -16.43
C ALA A 663 12.00 13.12 -17.16
N PHE A 664 11.30 14.13 -16.66
CA PHE A 664 11.31 15.46 -17.26
C PHE A 664 12.65 16.18 -17.06
N ARG A 665 13.34 15.94 -15.92
CA ARG A 665 14.75 16.36 -15.78
C ARG A 665 15.65 15.70 -16.82
N GLY A 666 15.45 14.40 -17.10
CA GLY A 666 16.13 13.71 -18.20
C GLY A 666 15.90 14.41 -19.55
N ALA A 667 14.69 14.92 -19.77
CA ALA A 667 14.34 15.74 -20.92
C ALA A 667 14.82 17.21 -20.83
N HIS A 668 15.78 17.51 -19.96
CA HIS A 668 16.38 18.84 -19.75
C HIS A 668 15.44 19.91 -19.19
N ALA A 669 14.32 19.53 -18.55
CA ALA A 669 13.50 20.48 -17.80
C ALA A 669 14.28 21.01 -16.58
N ILE A 670 14.09 22.30 -16.28
CA ILE A 670 14.62 22.92 -15.06
C ILE A 670 13.70 22.58 -13.89
N VAL A 671 14.20 21.96 -12.86
CA VAL A 671 13.43 21.65 -11.66
C VAL A 671 13.56 22.79 -10.65
N VAL A 672 12.42 23.38 -10.27
CA VAL A 672 12.32 24.52 -9.34
C VAL A 672 11.49 24.13 -8.12
N GLY A 673 11.89 24.54 -6.95
CA GLY A 673 11.15 24.34 -5.71
C GLY A 673 12.00 23.83 -4.55
N SER A 674 11.54 22.83 -3.84
CA SER A 674 12.26 22.21 -2.71
C SER A 674 12.38 20.70 -2.89
N THR A 675 13.23 20.08 -2.04
CA THR A 675 13.46 18.63 -2.06
C THR A 675 12.14 17.86 -1.89
N THR A 676 11.92 16.84 -2.72
CA THR A 676 10.76 15.97 -2.70
C THR A 676 10.79 14.95 -1.55
N SER A 677 9.78 14.07 -1.47
CA SER A 677 9.62 13.10 -0.37
C SER A 677 10.73 12.05 -0.26
N GLY A 678 11.44 11.75 -1.34
CA GLY A 678 12.51 10.75 -1.33
C GLY A 678 12.02 9.32 -1.17
N ALA A 679 10.81 9.01 -1.65
CA ALA A 679 10.20 7.69 -1.62
C ALA A 679 9.72 7.34 -3.02
N ASP A 680 10.55 6.63 -3.77
CA ASP A 680 10.25 6.20 -5.13
C ASP A 680 10.38 4.69 -5.27
N GLY A 681 9.63 4.10 -6.21
CA GLY A 681 9.59 2.68 -6.48
C GLY A 681 8.21 2.06 -6.31
N ASN A 682 7.97 0.94 -7.02
CA ASN A 682 6.73 0.21 -6.86
C ASN A 682 6.67 -0.47 -5.49
N VAL A 683 5.48 -0.53 -4.91
CA VAL A 683 5.28 -1.00 -3.54
C VAL A 683 4.96 -2.49 -3.48
N SER A 684 5.34 -3.12 -2.37
CA SER A 684 5.07 -4.52 -2.06
C SER A 684 4.32 -4.62 -0.73
N PRO A 685 2.98 -4.74 -0.75
CA PRO A 685 2.15 -4.80 0.44
C PRO A 685 2.19 -6.19 1.10
N PHE A 686 1.99 -6.21 2.43
CA PHE A 686 1.80 -7.44 3.22
C PHE A 686 1.05 -7.16 4.52
N GLN A 687 0.60 -8.24 5.17
CA GLN A 687 -0.16 -8.15 6.40
C GLN A 687 0.69 -8.50 7.63
N LEU A 688 0.35 -7.88 8.75
CA LEU A 688 0.88 -8.17 10.08
C LEU A 688 -0.24 -8.66 11.00
N PRO A 689 0.05 -9.49 12.02
CA PRO A 689 -0.91 -9.90 13.04
C PRO A 689 -1.70 -8.75 13.65
N GLY A 690 -2.99 -8.97 13.90
CA GLY A 690 -3.94 -7.93 14.31
C GLY A 690 -4.76 -7.35 13.16
N GLY A 691 -4.61 -7.88 11.95
CA GLY A 691 -5.24 -7.35 10.74
C GLY A 691 -4.58 -6.08 10.22
N LEU A 692 -3.33 -5.85 10.61
CA LEU A 692 -2.57 -4.67 10.24
C LEU A 692 -1.99 -4.80 8.83
N GLN A 693 -1.92 -3.69 8.10
CA GLN A 693 -1.41 -3.64 6.73
C GLN A 693 -0.26 -2.64 6.63
N THR A 694 0.81 -3.08 5.99
CA THR A 694 1.98 -2.27 5.68
C THR A 694 2.52 -2.64 4.29
N MET A 695 3.55 -1.96 3.85
CA MET A 695 4.26 -2.25 2.61
C MET A 695 5.71 -1.78 2.69
N ILE A 696 6.51 -2.15 1.72
CA ILE A 696 7.85 -1.57 1.49
C ILE A 696 7.96 -1.13 0.04
N SER A 697 8.90 -0.24 -0.26
CA SER A 697 9.39 -0.05 -1.63
C SER A 697 10.04 -1.36 -2.09
N GLY A 698 9.50 -2.00 -3.12
CA GLY A 698 9.92 -3.34 -3.57
C GLY A 698 10.89 -3.34 -4.75
N ILE A 699 11.02 -2.21 -5.46
CA ILE A 699 11.97 -2.01 -6.55
C ILE A 699 12.80 -0.76 -6.27
N GLY A 700 14.09 -0.82 -6.52
CA GLY A 700 14.97 0.33 -6.38
C GLY A 700 14.93 1.21 -7.62
N VAL A 701 14.77 2.54 -7.42
CA VAL A 701 14.79 3.56 -8.47
C VAL A 701 15.99 4.46 -8.29
N PHE A 702 16.75 4.63 -9.36
CA PHE A 702 18.02 5.36 -9.35
C PHE A 702 18.11 6.23 -10.62
N TYR A 703 18.86 7.30 -10.53
CA TYR A 703 19.29 8.05 -11.70
C TYR A 703 20.19 7.19 -12.62
N PRO A 704 20.37 7.55 -13.91
CA PRO A 704 21.25 6.83 -14.82
C PRO A 704 22.67 6.63 -14.31
N ASP A 705 23.17 7.57 -13.50
CA ASP A 705 24.49 7.52 -12.85
C ASP A 705 24.53 6.66 -11.57
N LYS A 706 23.42 5.97 -11.24
CA LYS A 706 23.22 5.13 -10.06
C LYS A 706 23.06 5.90 -8.74
N THR A 707 22.86 7.20 -8.77
CA THR A 707 22.49 7.97 -7.56
C THR A 707 21.06 7.55 -7.15
N PRO A 708 20.82 7.17 -5.87
CA PRO A 708 19.48 6.80 -5.41
C PRO A 708 18.56 8.02 -5.34
N THR A 709 17.26 7.81 -5.65
CA THR A 709 16.20 8.78 -5.34
C THR A 709 15.72 8.61 -3.90
N GLN A 710 15.73 7.39 -3.39
CA GLN A 710 15.32 7.07 -2.01
C GLN A 710 16.11 7.89 -0.99
N ARG A 711 15.43 8.45 0.00
CA ARG A 711 15.90 9.36 1.04
C ARG A 711 16.36 10.74 0.55
N LEU A 712 16.98 10.81 -0.63
CA LEU A 712 17.51 12.07 -1.18
C LEU A 712 16.45 12.93 -1.83
N GLY A 713 15.43 12.28 -2.45
CA GLY A 713 14.44 12.96 -3.26
C GLY A 713 15.01 13.58 -4.55
N ILE A 714 14.16 14.25 -5.28
CA ILE A 714 14.54 15.07 -6.43
C ILE A 714 15.00 16.42 -5.89
N LYS A 715 16.31 16.69 -5.94
CA LYS A 715 16.83 18.01 -5.58
C LYS A 715 16.55 18.99 -6.71
N PRO A 716 15.97 20.17 -6.43
CA PRO A 716 15.75 21.17 -7.45
C PRO A 716 17.05 21.73 -8.01
N ASP A 717 17.03 22.17 -9.27
CA ASP A 717 18.13 22.91 -9.89
C ASP A 717 18.14 24.37 -9.40
N VAL A 718 16.94 24.89 -9.08
CA VAL A 718 16.75 26.21 -8.46
C VAL A 718 15.93 26.03 -7.20
N GLU A 719 16.58 26.15 -6.04
CA GLU A 719 15.92 25.99 -4.75
C GLU A 719 15.13 27.27 -4.39
N VAL A 720 13.82 27.10 -4.23
CA VAL A 720 12.88 28.15 -3.78
C VAL A 720 11.89 27.53 -2.82
N ARG A 721 11.68 28.18 -1.69
CA ARG A 721 10.69 27.78 -0.68
C ARG A 721 9.70 28.90 -0.43
N PRO A 722 8.43 28.60 -0.15
CA PRO A 722 7.49 29.63 0.29
C PRO A 722 7.97 30.26 1.60
N THR A 723 7.69 31.55 1.76
CA THR A 723 7.93 32.29 3.00
C THR A 723 6.62 32.59 3.73
N VAL A 724 6.69 32.81 5.06
CA VAL A 724 5.51 33.23 5.83
C VAL A 724 4.93 34.53 5.28
N ALA A 725 5.79 35.45 4.83
CA ALA A 725 5.37 36.72 4.19
C ALA A 725 4.68 36.46 2.85
N GLY A 726 5.20 35.54 2.01
CA GLY A 726 4.59 35.15 0.74
C GLY A 726 3.21 34.52 0.95
N ILE A 727 3.08 33.59 1.89
CA ILE A 727 1.81 32.95 2.25
C ILE A 727 0.77 33.99 2.67
N ARG A 728 1.14 34.96 3.53
CA ARG A 728 0.22 36.06 3.93
C ARG A 728 -0.23 36.93 2.76
N ALA A 729 0.66 37.17 1.83
CA ALA A 729 0.38 37.97 0.65
C ALA A 729 -0.36 37.18 -0.46
N GLY A 730 -0.61 35.87 -0.25
CA GLY A 730 -1.22 34.99 -1.27
C GLY A 730 -0.35 34.77 -2.49
N ARG A 731 0.99 34.88 -2.36
CA ARG A 731 1.97 34.69 -3.43
C ARG A 731 2.37 33.22 -3.53
N ASP A 732 2.72 32.82 -4.75
CA ASP A 732 3.36 31.53 -5.05
C ASP A 732 4.79 31.77 -5.53
N GLU A 733 5.70 31.92 -4.60
CA GLU A 733 7.11 32.26 -4.85
C GLU A 733 7.81 31.21 -5.72
N VAL A 734 7.38 29.94 -5.64
CA VAL A 734 7.93 28.85 -6.47
C VAL A 734 7.47 29.01 -7.91
N LEU A 735 6.19 29.30 -8.14
CA LEU A 735 5.67 29.58 -9.48
C LEU A 735 6.26 30.87 -10.06
N GLU A 736 6.43 31.92 -9.24
CA GLU A 736 7.07 33.18 -9.66
C GLU A 736 8.49 32.93 -10.19
N GLU A 737 9.25 32.07 -9.53
CA GLU A 737 10.59 31.72 -9.99
C GLU A 737 10.54 30.91 -11.30
N ALA A 738 9.61 29.97 -11.44
CA ALA A 738 9.46 29.24 -12.69
C ALA A 738 9.16 30.17 -13.88
N VAL A 739 8.28 31.16 -13.68
CA VAL A 739 7.99 32.19 -14.70
C VAL A 739 9.26 33.01 -15.02
N ARG A 740 10.07 33.34 -14.00
CA ARG A 740 11.35 34.04 -14.18
C ARG A 740 12.34 33.21 -14.98
N GLN A 741 12.41 31.89 -14.74
CA GLN A 741 13.26 30.98 -15.52
C GLN A 741 12.88 30.94 -17.00
N ILE A 742 11.57 31.07 -17.33
CA ILE A 742 11.08 31.11 -18.71
C ILE A 742 11.34 32.48 -19.36
N LEU A 743 10.94 33.55 -18.69
CA LEU A 743 10.95 34.89 -19.28
C LEU A 743 12.32 35.58 -19.26
N GLY A 744 13.20 35.17 -18.31
CA GLY A 744 14.54 35.71 -18.09
C GLY A 744 14.55 36.86 -17.09
N SER A 745 15.76 37.33 -16.74
CA SER A 745 16.00 38.30 -15.68
C SER A 745 15.50 39.74 -15.96
N ASN A 746 15.11 40.04 -17.19
CA ASN A 746 14.67 41.40 -17.59
C ASN A 746 13.20 41.70 -17.25
N VAL A 747 12.44 40.68 -16.80
CA VAL A 747 11.02 40.86 -16.38
C VAL A 747 10.95 41.37 -14.96
N SER A 748 10.14 42.39 -14.71
CA SER A 748 9.99 42.97 -13.37
C SER A 748 9.26 42.00 -12.42
N SER A 749 9.56 42.10 -11.13
CA SER A 749 8.86 41.30 -10.10
C SER A 749 7.36 41.60 -10.08
N GLU A 750 6.95 42.85 -10.35
CA GLU A 750 5.54 43.26 -10.43
C GLU A 750 4.83 42.57 -11.62
N GLU A 751 5.49 42.43 -12.77
CA GLU A 751 4.95 41.72 -13.92
C GLU A 751 4.80 40.21 -13.65
N ILE A 752 5.82 39.60 -13.00
CA ILE A 752 5.77 38.19 -12.60
C ILE A 752 4.62 37.94 -11.62
N GLU A 753 4.48 38.78 -10.58
CA GLU A 753 3.40 38.68 -9.60
C GLU A 753 2.02 38.80 -10.27
N LYS A 754 1.88 39.68 -11.28
CA LYS A 754 0.64 39.80 -12.05
C LYS A 754 0.32 38.53 -12.86
N ILE A 755 1.34 37.87 -13.43
CA ILE A 755 1.21 36.63 -14.19
C ILE A 755 0.83 35.45 -13.28
N THR A 756 1.39 35.40 -12.06
CA THR A 756 1.27 34.25 -11.14
C THR A 756 0.16 34.42 -10.09
N LYS A 757 -0.58 35.53 -10.11
CA LYS A 757 -1.62 35.82 -9.14
C LYS A 757 -2.66 34.70 -9.10
N ARG A 758 -2.86 34.10 -7.89
CA ARG A 758 -3.81 33.02 -7.62
C ARG A 758 -5.27 33.42 -7.76
#